data_1760a2fe66de3696cb4b69255e8e1836
#
_entry.id   1760a2fe66de3696cb4b69255e8e1836
#
_cell.length_a   1.000
_cell.length_b   1.000
_cell.length_c   1.000
_cell.angle_alpha   90.00
_cell.angle_beta   90.00
_cell.angle_gamma   90.00
#
_symmetry.space_group_name_H-M   'P 1'
#
loop_
_entity.id
_entity.type
_entity.pdbx_description
1 polymer ?
#
loop_
_entity_poly.entity_id
_entity_poly.type
_entity_poly.pdbx_seq_one_letter_code
_entity_poly.pdbx_strand_id
1 'polypeptide(L)'
;MKRKQVEIKTKYMLAGVALVFLVLLVRISFLQLVQTEEYRTLARNNYIRIVPVFAPRGEIFDRSGEKMVTNRPIYTVSINDINIKGTTYSVVLDRVGADTVQMAEQMARILVRDPEYLRRAGGKVKADGDPAANTRLIAEQIKEAVGKKKTELENGRPLELAVVYDPVAVAMLSGQQWNAYGIRVEKKTDMLSHLIALLFPKGVFEEENAYAVEQRIRDEIRSKKAYESVLVAEDIPMETVVELREKQLEMPGVVVDIQPTRDYPYDQLMSHALGYVQNIKSEQYEQHKDEGYLMNDLYGQNGLELIFESYLRGEHGARQVEVDTYNRPVRNLDMKPPVPGNDLVLTVDLEVQKAAEKALAEGVQRVQNAGYKLARAGAAVVIDVNTGAVLAMASYPSYNPGVFANLTNAKWQELQESKALLNRAISPYAPGSTFKMVTAAAILENNVVSPDHKISDPGYYMLGPKRFPDWKPGGHGMVDMRKALQESCDTYFWKYGHLVGEEAIAHYAKEFGLGQVTGIELPGEMAGVVPSPEHKYEVAKSMFIMYYDDFAGVRELNRRIEQIDNKSKEAGENTEERRRLEQQKKELESERDQELAEQLKKYEWDLKWQAYDTLNMSIGQGDNLNTPLQLASYVAAIANEGTLYKPYLVEKVISPDGELLKEFNKEARSQVQIKPENLKIIQEGMHLVTLPPNGTAAGVFSGFKQTAAAKTGTAEVYDASSNHIGNHALLVAYAPYEKPEVAVAVMLEFGQAGSTYAGPVARNILDAYFGEEPKSLLPPGEAEQLEKSEQDQELTLNDWLSHWQQVPDDLPTLAWPGWNKKPTGLQGEDERYRYYNDRLVRQRAAQAASTRRTITAPPPGETQRQPAPPELPPDDAAPPPSPSNDTTPGEAEPGGQQSVPQPNSQPDLAPGDLNGQLE
;
A
#
# COMPACT_ATOMS: atom_id res chain seq x y z
N MET A 1 -23.85 88.63 34.77
CA MET A 1 -24.39 87.24 34.80
C MET A 1 -23.85 86.35 33.64
N LYS A 2 -23.79 86.77 32.37
CA LYS A 2 -23.39 85.98 31.24
C LYS A 2 -21.93 85.45 31.32
N ARG A 3 -20.97 86.21 31.86
CA ARG A 3 -19.57 85.78 31.97
C ARG A 3 -19.35 84.59 32.97
N LYS A 4 -20.08 84.63 34.15
CA LYS A 4 -20.01 83.49 35.10
C LYS A 4 -20.67 82.22 34.60
N GLN A 5 -21.71 82.34 33.75
CA GLN A 5 -22.32 81.14 33.11
C GLN A 5 -21.43 80.46 32.02
N VAL A 6 -20.67 81.30 31.30
CA VAL A 6 -19.67 80.81 30.32
C VAL A 6 -18.55 80.10 31.08
N GLU A 7 -17.97 80.69 32.15
CA GLU A 7 -16.94 80.04 32.95
C GLU A 7 -17.37 78.70 33.54
N ILE A 8 -18.65 78.58 34.00
CA ILE A 8 -19.19 77.36 34.56
C ILE A 8 -19.35 76.32 33.46
N LYS A 9 -19.85 76.67 32.27
CA LYS A 9 -19.99 75.74 31.12
C LYS A 9 -18.65 75.25 30.62
N THR A 10 -17.66 76.13 30.59
CA THR A 10 -16.26 75.80 30.18
C THR A 10 -15.61 74.83 31.20
N LYS A 11 -15.89 75.00 32.50
CA LYS A 11 -15.38 74.07 33.54
C LYS A 11 -16.04 72.66 33.43
N TYR A 12 -17.32 72.59 33.14
CA TYR A 12 -18.00 71.33 32.90
C TYR A 12 -17.56 70.63 31.61
N MET A 13 -17.30 71.44 30.57
CA MET A 13 -16.79 70.92 29.31
C MET A 13 -15.34 70.40 29.49
N LEU A 14 -14.48 71.11 30.21
CA LEU A 14 -13.12 70.67 30.58
C LEU A 14 -13.15 69.43 31.45
N ALA A 15 -14.07 69.33 32.42
CA ALA A 15 -14.24 68.20 33.27
C ALA A 15 -14.73 66.95 32.46
N GLY A 16 -15.62 67.18 31.51
CA GLY A 16 -16.05 66.14 30.56
C GLY A 16 -14.90 65.63 29.66
N VAL A 17 -14.09 66.53 29.12
CA VAL A 17 -12.91 66.17 28.33
C VAL A 17 -11.88 65.39 29.20
N ALA A 18 -11.65 65.87 30.45
CA ALA A 18 -10.74 65.17 31.39
C ALA A 18 -11.22 63.78 31.77
N LEU A 19 -12.55 63.58 31.90
CA LEU A 19 -13.16 62.29 32.16
C LEU A 19 -12.96 61.36 30.99
N VAL A 20 -13.19 61.83 29.76
CA VAL A 20 -12.93 61.01 28.53
C VAL A 20 -11.47 60.65 28.44
N PHE A 21 -10.56 61.59 28.70
CA PHE A 21 -9.12 61.30 28.72
C PHE A 21 -8.72 60.26 29.82
N LEU A 22 -9.34 60.36 30.98
CA LEU A 22 -9.12 59.36 32.05
C LEU A 22 -9.59 57.99 31.65
N VAL A 23 -10.78 57.85 31.04
CA VAL A 23 -11.30 56.55 30.54
C VAL A 23 -10.40 55.99 29.46
N LEU A 24 -9.88 56.81 28.52
CA LEU A 24 -8.90 56.38 27.53
C LEU A 24 -7.60 55.96 28.16
N LEU A 25 -7.11 56.67 29.16
CA LEU A 25 -5.84 56.34 29.88
C LEU A 25 -6.00 55.00 30.61
N VAL A 26 -7.12 54.81 31.30
CA VAL A 26 -7.43 53.52 31.98
C VAL A 26 -7.53 52.37 30.93
N ARG A 27 -8.17 52.61 29.78
CA ARG A 27 -8.26 51.60 28.70
C ARG A 27 -6.90 51.29 28.09
N ILE A 28 -6.08 52.30 27.83
CA ILE A 28 -4.71 52.08 27.31
C ILE A 28 -3.86 51.34 28.35
N SER A 29 -3.96 51.72 29.63
CA SER A 29 -3.25 51.02 30.71
C SER A 29 -3.68 49.60 30.84
N PHE A 30 -4.98 49.33 30.76
CA PHE A 30 -5.52 47.96 30.75
C PHE A 30 -4.99 47.14 29.60
N LEU A 31 -5.01 47.70 28.38
CA LEU A 31 -4.46 47.05 27.17
C LEU A 31 -2.94 46.81 27.32
N GLN A 32 -2.20 47.78 27.89
CA GLN A 32 -0.76 47.66 28.01
C GLN A 32 -0.28 46.84 29.23
N LEU A 33 -1.02 46.71 30.29
CA LEU A 33 -0.60 46.03 31.52
C LEU A 33 -1.25 44.66 31.71
N VAL A 34 -2.52 44.53 31.29
CA VAL A 34 -3.31 43.32 31.52
C VAL A 34 -3.37 42.43 30.26
N GLN A 35 -3.55 43.04 29.10
CA GLN A 35 -3.68 42.28 27.84
C GLN A 35 -2.40 42.27 26.96
N THR A 36 -1.28 42.80 27.48
CA THR A 36 -0.03 42.87 26.71
C THR A 36 0.46 41.51 26.22
N GLU A 37 0.40 40.48 27.06
CA GLU A 37 0.85 39.14 26.68
C GLU A 37 -0.07 38.50 25.64
N GLU A 38 -1.38 38.73 25.75
CA GLU A 38 -2.35 38.24 24.78
C GLU A 38 -2.13 38.90 23.39
N TYR A 39 -1.98 40.24 23.35
CA TYR A 39 -1.70 40.94 22.09
C TYR A 39 -0.29 40.67 21.55
N ARG A 40 0.71 40.44 22.41
CA ARG A 40 2.03 39.99 21.97
C ARG A 40 1.99 38.60 21.36
N THR A 41 1.20 37.69 21.95
CA THR A 41 1.01 36.33 21.42
C THR A 41 0.28 36.37 20.07
N LEU A 42 -0.79 37.18 19.97
CA LEU A 42 -1.49 37.40 18.70
C LEU A 42 -0.59 38.04 17.65
N ALA A 43 0.23 39.03 18.04
CA ALA A 43 1.20 39.63 17.11
C ALA A 43 2.27 38.64 16.69
N ARG A 44 2.81 37.84 17.61
CA ARG A 44 3.76 36.75 17.29
C ARG A 44 3.15 35.72 16.33
N ASN A 45 1.94 35.29 16.60
CA ASN A 45 1.26 34.30 15.74
C ASN A 45 0.95 34.85 14.34
N ASN A 46 0.98 36.17 14.14
CA ASN A 46 0.78 36.77 12.82
C ASN A 46 2.03 36.73 11.92
N TYR A 47 3.24 36.62 12.47
CA TYR A 47 4.48 36.56 11.69
C TYR A 47 5.31 35.30 11.87
N ILE A 48 4.86 34.36 12.71
CA ILE A 48 5.48 33.03 12.83
C ILE A 48 4.57 32.01 12.12
N ARG A 49 5.17 31.23 11.24
CA ARG A 49 4.51 30.07 10.60
C ARG A 49 5.15 28.78 11.07
N ILE A 50 4.31 27.79 11.32
CA ILE A 50 4.76 26.43 11.56
C ILE A 50 4.65 25.71 10.22
N VAL A 51 5.81 25.30 9.70
CA VAL A 51 5.92 24.52 8.47
C VAL A 51 6.21 23.09 8.87
N PRO A 52 5.37 22.12 8.49
CA PRO A 52 5.64 20.71 8.79
C PRO A 52 6.91 20.27 8.10
N VAL A 53 7.67 19.40 8.76
CA VAL A 53 8.84 18.73 8.21
C VAL A 53 8.50 17.26 8.15
N PHE A 54 8.28 16.74 6.93
CA PHE A 54 7.82 15.38 6.74
C PHE A 54 8.87 14.38 7.22
N ALA A 55 8.40 13.38 7.96
CA ALA A 55 9.23 12.26 8.40
C ALA A 55 9.36 11.23 7.27
N PRO A 56 10.52 10.62 7.07
CA PRO A 56 10.62 9.43 6.24
C PRO A 56 9.89 8.26 6.89
N ARG A 57 9.28 7.42 6.07
CA ARG A 57 8.71 6.16 6.54
C ARG A 57 9.84 5.19 6.92
N GLY A 58 9.55 4.25 7.80
CA GLY A 58 10.46 3.15 8.09
C GLY A 58 10.83 2.37 6.84
N GLU A 59 12.02 1.81 6.79
CA GLU A 59 12.49 1.01 5.67
C GLU A 59 12.05 -0.45 5.82
N ILE A 60 11.99 -1.18 4.71
CA ILE A 60 11.68 -2.61 4.71
C ILE A 60 12.88 -3.36 4.18
N PHE A 61 13.36 -4.31 4.96
CA PHE A 61 14.54 -5.11 4.66
C PHE A 61 14.15 -6.57 4.46
N ASP A 62 14.91 -7.27 3.63
CA ASP A 62 14.88 -8.73 3.58
C ASP A 62 15.53 -9.34 4.83
N ARG A 63 15.52 -10.67 4.96
CA ARG A 63 16.15 -11.39 6.09
C ARG A 63 17.67 -11.18 6.21
N SER A 64 18.34 -10.82 5.13
CA SER A 64 19.79 -10.56 5.09
C SER A 64 20.13 -9.12 5.41
N GLY A 65 19.13 -8.22 5.42
CA GLY A 65 19.24 -6.79 5.64
C GLY A 65 19.45 -5.97 4.37
N GLU A 66 19.14 -6.54 3.22
CA GLU A 66 19.05 -5.77 1.98
C GLU A 66 17.75 -4.97 1.94
N LYS A 67 17.80 -3.74 1.39
CA LYS A 67 16.66 -2.84 1.36
C LYS A 67 15.72 -3.20 0.23
N MET A 68 14.53 -3.63 0.57
CA MET A 68 13.46 -3.89 -0.40
C MET A 68 12.60 -2.65 -0.65
N VAL A 69 12.41 -1.82 0.37
CA VAL A 69 11.69 -0.54 0.25
C VAL A 69 12.41 0.51 1.08
N THR A 70 12.63 1.68 0.49
CA THR A 70 13.37 2.78 1.11
C THR A 70 12.67 4.13 0.88
N ASN A 71 13.35 5.23 1.14
CA ASN A 71 12.86 6.57 0.84
C ASN A 71 13.91 7.33 0.05
N ARG A 72 13.47 8.09 -0.96
CA ARG A 72 14.32 9.03 -1.67
C ARG A 72 13.84 10.47 -1.47
N PRO A 73 14.74 11.46 -1.44
CA PRO A 73 14.34 12.85 -1.39
C PRO A 73 13.83 13.30 -2.76
N ILE A 74 12.72 14.04 -2.75
CA ILE A 74 12.20 14.71 -3.94
C ILE A 74 12.02 16.20 -3.68
N TYR A 75 12.11 16.99 -4.75
CA TYR A 75 11.74 18.40 -4.69
C TYR A 75 10.25 18.55 -4.92
N THR A 76 9.61 19.31 -4.01
CA THR A 76 8.19 19.65 -4.11
C THR A 76 8.05 21.16 -4.29
N VAL A 77 7.06 21.57 -5.06
CA VAL A 77 6.68 22.97 -5.24
C VAL A 77 5.33 23.21 -4.62
N SER A 78 5.27 24.13 -3.70
CA SER A 78 4.02 24.55 -3.08
C SER A 78 3.81 26.06 -3.14
N ILE A 79 2.58 26.50 -3.00
CA ILE A 79 2.19 27.90 -2.96
C ILE A 79 1.60 28.23 -1.60
N ASN A 80 2.21 29.21 -0.93
CA ASN A 80 1.82 29.67 0.41
C ASN A 80 1.07 31.00 0.41
N ASP A 81 0.79 31.61 -0.76
CA ASP A 81 0.17 32.95 -0.85
C ASP A 81 -1.21 32.92 -1.48
N ILE A 82 -2.18 33.48 -0.76
CA ILE A 82 -3.56 33.70 -1.21
C ILE A 82 -3.67 34.80 -2.27
N ASN A 83 -2.68 35.68 -2.38
CA ASN A 83 -2.74 36.83 -3.29
C ASN A 83 -2.66 36.45 -4.77
N ILE A 84 -2.59 35.14 -5.11
CA ILE A 84 -2.71 34.62 -6.46
C ILE A 84 -4.16 34.67 -6.98
N LYS A 85 -5.07 35.26 -6.23
CA LYS A 85 -6.49 35.37 -6.60
C LYS A 85 -6.69 36.43 -7.70
N GLY A 86 -6.66 35.99 -8.93
CA GLY A 86 -7.16 36.79 -10.08
C GLY A 86 -6.17 36.92 -11.21
N THR A 87 -6.70 36.91 -12.42
CA THR A 87 -5.98 37.28 -13.63
C THR A 87 -5.59 38.74 -13.53
N THR A 88 -4.31 39.06 -13.69
CA THR A 88 -3.83 40.42 -13.74
C THR A 88 -3.78 40.91 -15.18
N TYR A 89 -4.01 42.18 -15.38
CA TYR A 89 -3.97 42.80 -16.70
C TYR A 89 -3.00 43.99 -16.65
N SER A 90 -2.12 44.06 -17.61
CA SER A 90 -1.25 45.23 -17.80
C SER A 90 -1.94 46.25 -18.65
N VAL A 91 -1.98 47.49 -18.18
CA VAL A 91 -2.40 48.65 -18.99
C VAL A 91 -1.15 49.22 -19.64
N VAL A 92 -1.05 49.06 -20.95
CA VAL A 92 0.15 49.37 -21.72
C VAL A 92 -0.14 50.57 -22.62
N LEU A 93 0.77 51.54 -22.61
CA LEU A 93 0.78 52.68 -23.50
C LEU A 93 1.77 52.43 -24.64
N ASP A 94 1.27 52.35 -25.87
CA ASP A 94 2.10 52.09 -27.05
C ASP A 94 2.68 53.38 -27.69
N ARG A 95 1.99 54.50 -27.53
CA ARG A 95 2.43 55.79 -28.07
C ARG A 95 1.94 56.96 -27.22
N VAL A 96 2.63 58.06 -27.24
CA VAL A 96 2.20 59.31 -26.60
C VAL A 96 1.09 59.94 -27.42
N GLY A 97 -0.13 59.98 -26.85
CA GLY A 97 -1.28 60.66 -27.46
C GLY A 97 -1.26 62.17 -27.21
N ALA A 98 -2.16 62.88 -27.89
CA ALA A 98 -2.21 64.36 -27.87
C ALA A 98 -2.62 64.95 -26.51
N ASP A 99 -3.27 64.19 -25.62
CA ASP A 99 -3.70 64.68 -24.29
C ASP A 99 -3.39 63.67 -23.17
N THR A 100 -2.11 63.58 -22.80
CA THR A 100 -1.60 62.76 -21.73
C THR A 100 -2.15 63.13 -20.35
N VAL A 101 -2.53 64.40 -20.18
CA VAL A 101 -3.09 64.87 -18.90
C VAL A 101 -4.48 64.36 -18.69
N GLN A 102 -5.34 64.49 -19.70
CA GLN A 102 -6.71 63.99 -19.67
C GLN A 102 -6.77 62.47 -19.56
N MET A 103 -5.89 61.79 -20.31
CA MET A 103 -5.70 60.33 -20.23
C MET A 103 -5.38 59.85 -18.78
N ALA A 104 -4.36 60.47 -18.17
CA ALA A 104 -3.93 60.09 -16.83
C ALA A 104 -5.01 60.33 -15.78
N GLU A 105 -5.77 61.41 -15.88
CA GLU A 105 -6.88 61.72 -14.98
C GLU A 105 -8.06 60.76 -15.13
N GLN A 106 -8.45 60.43 -16.37
CA GLN A 106 -9.52 59.45 -16.61
C GLN A 106 -9.10 58.04 -16.14
N MET A 107 -7.87 57.64 -16.41
CA MET A 107 -7.34 56.35 -15.98
C MET A 107 -7.28 56.23 -14.46
N ALA A 108 -6.80 57.29 -13.77
CA ALA A 108 -6.76 57.33 -12.32
C ALA A 108 -8.15 57.20 -11.66
N ARG A 109 -9.19 57.75 -12.25
CA ARG A 109 -10.61 57.62 -11.80
C ARG A 109 -11.08 56.15 -11.88
N ILE A 110 -10.55 55.36 -12.78
CA ILE A 110 -10.85 53.93 -12.91
C ILE A 110 -10.01 53.15 -11.92
N LEU A 111 -8.68 53.35 -11.88
CA LEU A 111 -7.75 52.62 -11.03
C LEU A 111 -8.02 52.81 -9.53
N VAL A 112 -8.53 53.98 -9.10
CA VAL A 112 -8.91 54.22 -7.70
C VAL A 112 -10.03 53.34 -7.21
N ARG A 113 -10.78 52.72 -8.14
CA ARG A 113 -11.87 51.76 -7.81
C ARG A 113 -11.38 50.32 -7.65
N ASP A 114 -10.14 50.03 -8.04
CA ASP A 114 -9.52 48.71 -7.85
C ASP A 114 -8.82 48.67 -6.47
N PRO A 115 -9.39 47.95 -5.49
CA PRO A 115 -8.82 47.89 -4.13
C PRO A 115 -7.45 47.26 -4.10
N GLU A 116 -7.17 46.31 -4.98
CA GLU A 116 -5.88 45.62 -5.04
C GLU A 116 -4.82 46.51 -5.68
N TYR A 117 -5.19 47.28 -6.72
CA TYR A 117 -4.32 48.30 -7.27
C TYR A 117 -3.93 49.33 -6.22
N LEU A 118 -4.89 49.83 -5.41
CA LEU A 118 -4.60 50.80 -4.35
C LEU A 118 -3.63 50.27 -3.31
N ARG A 119 -3.78 48.99 -2.94
CA ARG A 119 -2.84 48.31 -1.99
C ARG A 119 -1.42 48.26 -2.51
N ARG A 120 -1.25 48.10 -3.84
CA ARG A 120 0.04 47.89 -4.51
C ARG A 120 0.67 49.13 -5.12
N ALA A 121 -0.11 50.21 -5.30
CA ALA A 121 0.33 51.42 -6.00
C ALA A 121 1.55 52.12 -5.38
N GLY A 122 1.83 51.87 -4.13
CA GLY A 122 3.01 52.41 -3.42
C GLY A 122 3.05 53.94 -3.30
N GLY A 123 4.12 54.49 -2.75
CA GLY A 123 4.30 55.92 -2.61
C GLY A 123 3.29 56.58 -1.62
N LYS A 124 2.62 57.67 -2.04
CA LYS A 124 1.68 58.41 -1.20
C LYS A 124 0.23 57.89 -1.31
N VAL A 125 -0.04 56.93 -2.22
CA VAL A 125 -1.36 56.34 -2.41
C VAL A 125 -1.63 55.38 -1.23
N LYS A 126 -2.83 55.51 -0.61
CA LYS A 126 -3.23 54.69 0.54
C LYS A 126 -4.53 53.98 0.23
N ALA A 127 -4.62 52.69 0.50
CA ALA A 127 -5.81 51.86 0.24
C ALA A 127 -7.08 52.39 0.97
N ASP A 128 -6.89 52.96 2.15
CA ASP A 128 -7.92 53.58 3.01
C ASP A 128 -7.98 55.11 2.91
N GLY A 129 -7.25 55.67 1.91
CA GLY A 129 -7.20 57.13 1.69
C GLY A 129 -8.45 57.70 0.99
N ASP A 130 -8.59 59.03 1.06
CA ASP A 130 -9.63 59.70 0.31
C ASP A 130 -9.53 59.41 -1.20
N PRO A 131 -10.60 58.94 -1.83
CA PRO A 131 -10.60 58.59 -3.25
C PRO A 131 -10.21 59.74 -4.18
N ALA A 132 -10.58 60.98 -3.85
CA ALA A 132 -10.21 62.15 -4.64
C ALA A 132 -8.72 62.48 -4.53
N ALA A 133 -8.13 62.32 -3.34
CA ALA A 133 -6.70 62.47 -3.12
C ALA A 133 -5.92 61.39 -3.85
N ASN A 134 -6.31 60.12 -3.72
CA ASN A 134 -5.70 58.99 -4.41
C ASN A 134 -5.77 59.13 -5.94
N THR A 135 -6.93 59.61 -6.48
CA THR A 135 -7.06 59.87 -7.93
C THR A 135 -6.01 60.88 -8.41
N ARG A 136 -5.79 61.97 -7.67
CA ARG A 136 -4.78 62.97 -8.03
C ARG A 136 -3.36 62.36 -7.99
N LEU A 137 -3.04 61.62 -6.94
CA LEU A 137 -1.75 61.00 -6.77
C LEU A 137 -1.44 59.97 -7.85
N ILE A 138 -2.42 59.15 -8.21
CA ILE A 138 -2.31 58.15 -9.30
C ILE A 138 -2.11 58.87 -10.64
N ALA A 139 -2.89 59.92 -10.93
CA ALA A 139 -2.74 60.70 -12.15
C ALA A 139 -1.35 61.35 -12.24
N GLU A 140 -0.79 61.90 -11.15
CA GLU A 140 0.57 62.45 -11.10
C GLU A 140 1.61 61.35 -11.36
N GLN A 141 1.48 60.16 -10.77
CA GLN A 141 2.39 59.04 -10.99
C GLN A 141 2.40 58.59 -12.46
N ILE A 142 1.22 58.53 -13.10
CA ILE A 142 1.09 58.19 -14.52
C ILE A 142 1.75 59.24 -15.41
N LYS A 143 1.48 60.54 -15.16
CA LYS A 143 2.07 61.66 -15.89
C LYS A 143 3.60 61.63 -15.76
N GLU A 144 4.13 61.41 -14.56
CA GLU A 144 5.57 61.30 -14.29
C GLU A 144 6.19 60.13 -15.03
N ALA A 145 5.58 58.94 -14.97
CA ALA A 145 6.02 57.74 -15.67
C ALA A 145 6.11 57.95 -17.19
N VAL A 146 5.03 58.51 -17.80
CA VAL A 146 5.00 58.83 -19.24
C VAL A 146 6.07 59.88 -19.58
N GLY A 147 6.24 60.95 -18.74
CA GLY A 147 7.24 61.95 -18.95
C GLY A 147 8.66 61.41 -18.92
N LYS A 148 8.99 60.55 -17.94
CA LYS A 148 10.30 59.90 -17.80
C LYS A 148 10.64 58.97 -18.95
N LYS A 149 9.66 58.34 -19.56
CA LYS A 149 9.83 57.30 -20.57
C LYS A 149 9.42 57.78 -21.98
N LYS A 150 9.24 59.08 -22.17
CA LYS A 150 8.74 59.66 -23.45
C LYS A 150 9.62 59.26 -24.63
N THR A 151 10.94 59.31 -24.50
CA THR A 151 11.91 58.94 -25.53
C THR A 151 11.82 57.45 -25.88
N GLU A 152 11.55 56.56 -24.90
CA GLU A 152 11.40 55.12 -25.14
C GLU A 152 10.10 54.88 -25.93
N LEU A 153 8.99 55.55 -25.59
CA LEU A 153 7.70 55.47 -26.29
C LEU A 153 7.81 55.99 -27.73
N GLU A 154 8.52 57.09 -27.96
CA GLU A 154 8.80 57.66 -29.27
C GLU A 154 9.64 56.69 -30.15
N ASN A 155 10.49 55.88 -29.53
CA ASN A 155 11.26 54.80 -30.15
C ASN A 155 10.47 53.51 -30.33
N GLY A 156 9.15 53.49 -30.08
CA GLY A 156 8.26 52.33 -30.26
C GLY A 156 8.37 51.28 -29.17
N ARG A 157 8.93 51.60 -27.98
CA ARG A 157 8.96 50.70 -26.83
C ARG A 157 7.71 50.96 -25.95
N PRO A 158 6.81 49.99 -25.79
CA PRO A 158 5.62 50.15 -24.96
C PRO A 158 5.96 50.40 -23.50
N LEU A 159 5.12 51.16 -22.78
CA LEU A 159 5.24 51.43 -21.36
C LEU A 159 4.09 50.83 -20.59
N GLU A 160 4.36 49.96 -19.63
CA GLU A 160 3.36 49.50 -18.67
C GLU A 160 3.05 50.63 -17.68
N LEU A 161 1.80 51.08 -17.68
CA LEU A 161 1.34 52.19 -16.82
C LEU A 161 0.74 51.71 -15.50
N ALA A 162 0.07 50.55 -15.51
CA ALA A 162 -0.60 50.00 -14.35
C ALA A 162 -0.84 48.51 -14.53
N VAL A 163 -0.88 47.77 -13.42
CA VAL A 163 -1.38 46.42 -13.34
C VAL A 163 -2.74 46.44 -12.65
N VAL A 164 -3.76 45.95 -13.30
CA VAL A 164 -5.15 45.99 -12.84
C VAL A 164 -5.63 44.60 -12.46
N TYR A 165 -6.40 44.54 -11.38
CA TYR A 165 -6.88 43.29 -10.79
C TYR A 165 -8.40 43.15 -10.85
N ASP A 166 -9.12 44.27 -10.78
CA ASP A 166 -10.58 44.26 -10.81
C ASP A 166 -11.13 44.10 -12.24
N PRO A 167 -11.95 43.06 -12.49
CA PRO A 167 -12.54 42.81 -13.80
C PRO A 167 -13.36 44.01 -14.33
N VAL A 168 -13.98 44.80 -13.43
CA VAL A 168 -14.75 46.01 -13.81
C VAL A 168 -13.81 47.10 -14.30
N ALA A 169 -12.70 47.35 -13.61
CA ALA A 169 -11.68 48.28 -14.04
C ALA A 169 -11.04 47.83 -15.37
N VAL A 170 -10.80 46.54 -15.57
CA VAL A 170 -10.32 45.96 -16.83
C VAL A 170 -11.30 46.24 -17.97
N ALA A 171 -12.59 45.97 -17.79
CA ALA A 171 -13.61 46.21 -18.79
C ALA A 171 -13.70 47.71 -19.18
N MET A 172 -13.57 48.59 -18.18
CA MET A 172 -13.55 50.03 -18.38
C MET A 172 -12.33 50.51 -19.18
N LEU A 173 -11.16 49.95 -18.91
CA LEU A 173 -9.88 50.28 -19.57
C LEU A 173 -9.70 49.57 -20.92
N SER A 174 -10.46 48.50 -21.21
CA SER A 174 -10.45 47.82 -22.51
C SER A 174 -11.41 48.45 -23.54
N GLY A 175 -12.14 49.50 -23.19
CA GLY A 175 -13.07 50.20 -24.09
C GLY A 175 -12.35 50.86 -25.28
N GLN A 176 -13.01 50.91 -26.46
CA GLN A 176 -12.43 51.47 -27.68
C GLN A 176 -11.96 52.91 -27.54
N GLN A 177 -12.52 53.69 -26.60
CA GLN A 177 -12.12 55.05 -26.30
C GLN A 177 -10.63 55.18 -25.89
N TRP A 178 -10.02 54.15 -25.36
CA TRP A 178 -8.64 54.12 -24.91
C TRP A 178 -7.63 53.94 -26.06
N ASN A 179 -8.09 53.35 -27.19
CA ASN A 179 -7.25 53.22 -28.38
C ASN A 179 -6.81 54.60 -28.94
N ALA A 180 -7.65 55.63 -28.75
CA ALA A 180 -7.31 57.01 -29.15
C ALA A 180 -6.10 57.55 -28.37
N TYR A 181 -5.92 57.16 -27.15
CA TYR A 181 -4.78 57.49 -26.30
C TYR A 181 -3.58 56.56 -26.50
N GLY A 182 -3.69 55.48 -27.30
CA GLY A 182 -2.65 54.49 -27.49
C GLY A 182 -2.55 53.51 -26.33
N ILE A 183 -3.62 53.35 -25.54
CA ILE A 183 -3.70 52.39 -24.43
C ILE A 183 -4.35 51.10 -24.93
N ARG A 184 -3.72 49.99 -24.58
CA ARG A 184 -4.27 48.64 -24.68
C ARG A 184 -4.15 47.92 -23.33
N VAL A 185 -5.09 47.02 -23.08
CA VAL A 185 -5.05 46.16 -21.91
C VAL A 185 -4.68 44.78 -22.37
N GLU A 186 -3.57 44.27 -21.83
CA GLU A 186 -3.06 42.93 -22.11
C GLU A 186 -3.32 42.05 -20.90
N LYS A 187 -3.77 40.85 -21.14
CA LYS A 187 -3.78 39.82 -20.10
C LYS A 187 -2.33 39.50 -19.73
N LYS A 188 -1.92 39.90 -18.54
CA LYS A 188 -0.63 39.47 -17.98
C LYS A 188 -0.78 38.04 -17.62
N THR A 189 0.14 37.18 -18.05
CA THR A 189 0.21 35.78 -17.59
C THR A 189 0.27 35.82 -16.08
N ASP A 190 -0.72 35.22 -15.42
CA ASP A 190 -0.68 35.22 -13.96
C ASP A 190 0.45 34.29 -13.48
N MET A 191 0.93 34.50 -12.26
CA MET A 191 2.05 33.76 -11.70
C MET A 191 1.78 32.25 -11.70
N LEU A 192 0.53 31.83 -11.44
CA LEU A 192 0.19 30.41 -11.43
C LEU A 192 0.28 29.80 -12.84
N SER A 193 -0.27 30.48 -13.85
CA SER A 193 -0.15 30.00 -15.23
C SER A 193 1.32 29.97 -15.69
N HIS A 194 2.15 30.91 -15.23
CA HIS A 194 3.59 30.90 -15.51
C HIS A 194 4.29 29.75 -14.78
N LEU A 195 3.98 29.52 -13.52
CA LEU A 195 4.49 28.40 -12.73
C LEU A 195 4.09 27.04 -13.36
N ILE A 196 2.84 26.90 -13.75
CA ILE A 196 2.34 25.69 -14.44
C ILE A 196 3.07 25.45 -15.77
N ALA A 197 3.33 26.52 -16.53
CA ALA A 197 4.07 26.41 -17.80
C ALA A 197 5.53 25.99 -17.59
N LEU A 198 6.15 26.32 -16.46
CA LEU A 198 7.48 25.89 -16.08
C LEU A 198 7.51 24.43 -15.60
N LEU A 199 6.54 24.06 -14.76
CA LEU A 199 6.46 22.72 -14.19
C LEU A 199 5.98 21.68 -15.20
N PHE A 200 5.14 22.09 -16.17
CA PHE A 200 4.53 21.22 -17.16
C PHE A 200 4.77 21.77 -18.59
N PRO A 201 6.00 21.71 -19.10
CA PRO A 201 6.35 22.29 -20.39
C PRO A 201 5.61 21.60 -21.53
N LYS A 202 5.18 22.39 -22.50
CA LYS A 202 4.48 21.93 -23.71
C LYS A 202 5.31 20.91 -24.47
N GLY A 203 4.68 19.79 -24.87
CA GLY A 203 5.33 18.72 -25.62
C GLY A 203 5.91 17.60 -24.75
N VAL A 204 5.98 17.79 -23.41
CA VAL A 204 6.31 16.73 -22.44
C VAL A 204 5.02 16.26 -21.74
N PHE A 205 4.09 17.20 -21.50
CA PHE A 205 2.79 16.91 -20.91
C PHE A 205 1.67 17.30 -21.90
N GLU A 206 0.58 16.53 -21.88
CA GLU A 206 -0.62 16.89 -22.64
C GLU A 206 -1.20 18.21 -22.11
N GLU A 207 -1.56 19.15 -23.03
CA GLU A 207 -2.10 20.47 -22.63
C GLU A 207 -3.35 20.37 -21.74
N GLU A 208 -4.17 19.33 -21.92
CA GLU A 208 -5.35 19.06 -21.10
C GLU A 208 -4.99 18.75 -19.65
N ASN A 209 -3.89 18.04 -19.41
CA ASN A 209 -3.42 17.72 -18.07
C ASN A 209 -2.87 18.95 -17.33
N ALA A 210 -2.11 19.80 -17.99
CA ALA A 210 -1.61 21.05 -17.41
C ALA A 210 -2.75 22.00 -17.03
N TYR A 211 -3.78 22.12 -17.90
CA TYR A 211 -4.97 22.90 -17.60
C TYR A 211 -5.78 22.34 -16.43
N ALA A 212 -5.96 21.02 -16.36
CA ALA A 212 -6.66 20.37 -15.26
C ALA A 212 -5.94 20.60 -13.92
N VAL A 213 -4.61 20.49 -13.91
CA VAL A 213 -3.77 20.79 -12.74
C VAL A 213 -3.92 22.25 -12.33
N GLU A 214 -3.89 23.21 -13.27
CA GLU A 214 -4.09 24.63 -12.98
C GLU A 214 -5.47 24.88 -12.33
N GLN A 215 -6.54 24.30 -12.87
CA GLN A 215 -7.89 24.46 -12.31
C GLN A 215 -8.00 23.85 -10.90
N ARG A 216 -7.47 22.65 -10.69
CA ARG A 216 -7.41 22.02 -9.37
C ARG A 216 -6.73 22.93 -8.35
N ILE A 217 -5.55 23.44 -8.67
CA ILE A 217 -4.79 24.32 -7.77
C ILE A 217 -5.57 25.61 -7.49
N ARG A 218 -6.24 26.21 -8.50
CA ARG A 218 -7.09 27.39 -8.30
C ARG A 218 -8.25 27.12 -7.35
N ASP A 219 -8.88 25.96 -7.46
CA ASP A 219 -9.99 25.59 -6.60
C ASP A 219 -9.53 25.29 -5.17
N GLU A 220 -8.38 24.62 -5.02
CA GLU A 220 -7.76 24.41 -3.71
C GLU A 220 -7.37 25.74 -3.04
N ILE A 221 -6.75 26.66 -3.77
CA ILE A 221 -6.42 28.01 -3.26
C ILE A 221 -7.68 28.75 -2.80
N ARG A 222 -8.83 28.55 -3.50
CA ARG A 222 -10.10 29.19 -3.12
C ARG A 222 -10.70 28.61 -1.86
N SER A 223 -10.53 27.33 -1.63
CA SER A 223 -11.12 26.60 -0.49
C SER A 223 -10.30 26.71 0.80
N LYS A 224 -8.98 26.87 0.68
CA LYS A 224 -8.06 26.91 1.81
C LYS A 224 -7.96 28.27 2.48
N LYS A 225 -7.57 28.26 3.76
CA LYS A 225 -7.30 29.47 4.54
C LYS A 225 -5.96 30.11 4.11
N ALA A 226 -5.82 31.38 4.40
CA ALA A 226 -4.71 32.25 3.98
C ALA A 226 -3.30 31.76 4.31
N TYR A 227 -3.18 30.78 5.16
CA TYR A 227 -1.90 30.27 5.70
C TYR A 227 -1.65 28.81 5.35
N GLU A 228 -2.56 28.17 4.61
CA GLU A 228 -2.41 26.77 4.20
C GLU A 228 -1.70 26.73 2.86
N SER A 229 -0.63 25.93 2.82
CA SER A 229 0.15 25.65 1.61
C SER A 229 -0.65 24.77 0.63
N VAL A 230 -0.57 25.06 -0.65
CA VAL A 230 -1.13 24.23 -1.73
C VAL A 230 0.01 23.58 -2.48
N LEU A 231 0.06 22.27 -2.51
CA LEU A 231 1.03 21.50 -3.27
C LEU A 231 0.70 21.58 -4.77
N VAL A 232 1.69 22.01 -5.57
CA VAL A 232 1.55 22.22 -7.02
C VAL A 232 2.12 21.06 -7.81
N ALA A 233 3.34 20.66 -7.47
CA ALA A 233 4.05 19.58 -8.12
C ALA A 233 5.00 18.88 -7.16
N GLU A 234 5.23 17.61 -7.41
CA GLU A 234 6.17 16.74 -6.71
C GLU A 234 7.18 16.17 -7.71
N ASP A 235 8.33 15.75 -7.18
CA ASP A 235 9.40 15.07 -7.93
C ASP A 235 9.85 15.86 -9.16
N ILE A 236 10.05 17.18 -8.98
CA ILE A 236 10.47 18.06 -10.08
C ILE A 236 11.96 17.95 -10.37
N PRO A 237 12.36 18.01 -11.65
CA PRO A 237 13.76 17.97 -12.04
C PRO A 237 14.56 19.13 -11.47
N MET A 238 15.86 18.90 -11.24
CA MET A 238 16.76 19.90 -10.66
C MET A 238 16.87 21.16 -11.53
N GLU A 239 16.82 21.03 -12.85
CA GLU A 239 16.82 22.19 -13.77
C GLU A 239 15.64 23.12 -13.47
N THR A 240 14.46 22.54 -13.27
CA THR A 240 13.24 23.30 -12.92
C THR A 240 13.39 23.95 -11.54
N VAL A 241 14.03 23.27 -10.58
CA VAL A 241 14.34 23.84 -9.26
C VAL A 241 15.23 25.07 -9.39
N VAL A 242 16.31 24.98 -10.19
CA VAL A 242 17.22 26.11 -10.43
C VAL A 242 16.48 27.27 -11.07
N GLU A 243 15.68 27.01 -12.12
CA GLU A 243 14.90 28.05 -12.80
C GLU A 243 13.87 28.72 -11.87
N LEU A 244 13.19 27.96 -11.02
CA LEU A 244 12.27 28.48 -10.01
C LEU A 244 12.99 29.35 -8.97
N ARG A 245 14.19 28.95 -8.57
CA ARG A 245 15.04 29.71 -7.64
C ARG A 245 15.53 31.03 -8.23
N GLU A 246 15.95 31.01 -9.48
CA GLU A 246 16.34 32.25 -10.19
C GLU A 246 15.16 33.24 -10.31
N LYS A 247 13.95 32.70 -10.56
CA LYS A 247 12.72 33.50 -10.71
C LYS A 247 11.96 33.73 -9.39
N GLN A 248 12.53 33.40 -8.25
CA GLN A 248 11.84 33.46 -6.95
C GLN A 248 11.32 34.86 -6.61
N LEU A 249 12.03 35.91 -7.04
CA LEU A 249 11.56 37.30 -6.87
C LEU A 249 10.32 37.63 -7.70
N GLU A 250 10.12 36.93 -8.81
CA GLU A 250 8.96 37.10 -9.71
C GLU A 250 7.77 36.23 -9.29
N MET A 251 8.03 35.23 -8.44
CA MET A 251 7.06 34.25 -7.98
C MET A 251 6.93 34.27 -6.44
N PRO A 252 6.47 35.38 -5.84
CA PRO A 252 6.31 35.46 -4.40
C PRO A 252 5.28 34.45 -3.92
N GLY A 253 5.60 33.74 -2.83
CA GLY A 253 4.74 32.71 -2.27
C GLY A 253 4.95 31.30 -2.83
N VAL A 254 5.74 31.14 -3.88
CA VAL A 254 6.20 29.82 -4.34
C VAL A 254 7.35 29.35 -3.45
N VAL A 255 7.19 28.15 -2.91
CA VAL A 255 8.18 27.51 -2.04
C VAL A 255 8.60 26.20 -2.67
N VAL A 256 9.90 26.00 -2.80
CA VAL A 256 10.50 24.72 -3.15
C VAL A 256 11.06 24.09 -1.89
N ASP A 257 10.60 22.91 -1.54
CA ASP A 257 11.02 22.17 -0.35
C ASP A 257 11.48 20.76 -0.75
N ILE A 258 12.10 20.04 0.17
CA ILE A 258 12.49 18.64 -0.02
C ILE A 258 11.63 17.78 0.90
N GLN A 259 11.01 16.74 0.31
CA GLN A 259 10.22 15.78 1.04
C GLN A 259 10.68 14.35 0.74
N PRO A 260 10.57 13.43 1.70
CA PRO A 260 10.81 12.02 1.42
C PRO A 260 9.65 11.44 0.63
N THR A 261 9.93 10.72 -0.45
CA THR A 261 8.95 9.86 -1.11
C THR A 261 9.37 8.41 -1.00
N ARG A 262 8.40 7.51 -1.15
CA ARG A 262 8.64 6.06 -1.09
C ARG A 262 9.38 5.61 -2.35
N ASP A 263 10.34 4.72 -2.17
CA ASP A 263 11.18 4.20 -3.23
C ASP A 263 11.29 2.67 -3.15
N TYR A 264 11.20 2.02 -4.30
CA TYR A 264 11.19 0.56 -4.45
C TYR A 264 12.37 0.14 -5.33
N PRO A 265 13.55 -0.13 -4.73
CA PRO A 265 14.81 -0.37 -5.46
C PRO A 265 14.77 -1.54 -6.45
N TYR A 266 13.84 -2.44 -6.28
CA TYR A 266 13.64 -3.62 -7.14
C TYR A 266 12.33 -3.54 -7.93
N ASP A 267 11.82 -2.32 -8.19
CA ASP A 267 10.63 -2.06 -8.99
C ASP A 267 9.42 -2.90 -8.57
N GLN A 268 9.09 -3.89 -9.39
CA GLN A 268 7.90 -4.73 -9.21
C GLN A 268 8.08 -5.91 -8.27
N LEU A 269 9.32 -6.15 -7.79
CA LEU A 269 9.62 -7.32 -6.98
C LEU A 269 8.79 -7.34 -5.68
N MET A 270 8.09 -8.44 -5.46
CA MET A 270 7.24 -8.66 -4.27
C MET A 270 6.13 -7.60 -4.06
N SER A 271 5.74 -6.88 -5.12
CA SER A 271 4.79 -5.75 -5.06
C SER A 271 3.47 -6.07 -4.36
N HIS A 272 2.94 -7.28 -4.54
CA HIS A 272 1.67 -7.70 -3.93
C HIS A 272 1.75 -7.88 -2.42
N ALA A 273 2.92 -8.26 -1.89
CA ALA A 273 3.12 -8.42 -0.46
C ALA A 273 3.63 -7.13 0.19
N LEU A 274 4.58 -6.41 -0.44
CA LEU A 274 5.02 -5.10 0.04
C LEU A 274 3.88 -4.09 0.05
N GLY A 275 3.08 -4.07 -1.02
CA GLY A 275 2.01 -3.10 -1.20
C GLY A 275 2.55 -1.76 -1.73
N TYR A 276 1.75 -0.71 -1.57
CA TYR A 276 2.07 0.63 -2.05
C TYR A 276 1.48 1.71 -1.15
N VAL A 277 2.01 2.92 -1.27
CA VAL A 277 1.53 4.10 -0.57
C VAL A 277 0.90 5.08 -1.56
N GLN A 278 -0.09 5.83 -1.09
CA GLN A 278 -0.68 6.99 -1.77
C GLN A 278 -1.01 8.05 -0.74
N ASN A 279 -1.35 9.26 -1.20
CA ASN A 279 -1.88 10.29 -0.32
C ASN A 279 -3.12 9.76 0.41
N ILE A 280 -3.22 10.08 1.70
CA ILE A 280 -4.32 9.65 2.56
C ILE A 280 -5.66 10.08 1.97
N LYS A 281 -6.63 9.18 1.92
CA LYS A 281 -7.99 9.48 1.45
C LYS A 281 -8.77 10.25 2.52
N SER A 282 -9.78 11.01 2.10
CA SER A 282 -10.59 11.83 3.02
C SER A 282 -11.20 11.01 4.17
N GLU A 283 -11.69 9.80 3.86
CA GLU A 283 -12.28 8.90 4.87
C GLU A 283 -11.23 8.39 5.86
N GLN A 284 -10.04 8.03 5.38
CA GLN A 284 -8.91 7.60 6.21
C GLN A 284 -8.43 8.76 7.08
N TYR A 285 -8.32 9.97 6.51
CA TYR A 285 -7.93 11.17 7.27
C TYR A 285 -8.90 11.46 8.41
N GLU A 286 -10.22 11.42 8.17
CA GLU A 286 -11.21 11.64 9.23
C GLU A 286 -11.13 10.62 10.36
N GLN A 287 -10.71 9.39 10.06
CA GLN A 287 -10.51 8.33 11.07
C GLN A 287 -9.23 8.55 11.90
N HIS A 288 -8.16 9.11 11.29
CA HIS A 288 -6.82 9.20 11.88
C HIS A 288 -6.34 10.63 12.16
N LYS A 289 -7.16 11.67 11.96
CA LYS A 289 -6.76 13.08 12.14
C LYS A 289 -6.23 13.42 13.51
N ASP A 290 -6.74 12.74 14.56
CA ASP A 290 -6.31 12.94 15.94
C ASP A 290 -4.96 12.25 16.24
N GLU A 291 -4.46 11.43 15.32
CA GLU A 291 -3.15 10.77 15.37
C GLU A 291 -2.05 11.60 14.70
N GLY A 292 -2.37 12.85 14.29
CA GLY A 292 -1.40 13.80 13.72
C GLY A 292 -1.12 13.59 12.23
N TYR A 293 -2.02 12.96 11.48
CA TYR A 293 -1.95 12.92 10.02
C TYR A 293 -2.25 14.27 9.39
N LEU A 294 -1.58 14.54 8.29
CA LEU A 294 -1.86 15.68 7.41
C LEU A 294 -2.60 15.16 6.15
N MET A 295 -3.39 16.04 5.51
CA MET A 295 -4.17 15.70 4.32
C MET A 295 -3.35 15.24 3.11
N ASN A 296 -2.06 15.48 3.11
CA ASN A 296 -1.10 15.09 2.08
C ASN A 296 -0.09 14.06 2.54
N ASP A 297 -0.35 13.39 3.67
CA ASP A 297 0.51 12.31 4.13
C ASP A 297 0.40 11.07 3.22
N LEU A 298 1.52 10.38 3.05
CA LEU A 298 1.54 9.07 2.44
C LEU A 298 0.99 8.04 3.43
N TYR A 299 0.01 7.28 2.99
CA TYR A 299 -0.66 6.23 3.76
C TYR A 299 -0.59 4.92 3.00
N GLY A 300 -0.27 3.81 3.69
CA GLY A 300 -0.26 2.48 3.10
C GLY A 300 -1.66 2.08 2.60
N GLN A 301 -1.77 1.69 1.33
CA GLN A 301 -3.05 1.35 0.72
C GLN A 301 -3.25 -0.15 0.57
N ASN A 302 -2.17 -0.93 0.58
CA ASN A 302 -2.20 -2.38 0.45
C ASN A 302 -0.95 -3.02 1.04
N GLY A 303 -0.94 -4.35 1.17
CA GLY A 303 0.22 -5.14 1.60
C GLY A 303 0.73 -4.78 2.99
N LEU A 304 2.03 -4.98 3.20
CA LEU A 304 2.72 -4.66 4.46
C LEU A 304 2.71 -3.16 4.76
N GLU A 305 2.74 -2.32 3.73
CA GLU A 305 2.61 -0.87 3.89
C GLU A 305 1.32 -0.48 4.61
N LEU A 306 0.21 -1.18 4.36
CA LEU A 306 -1.08 -0.95 5.04
C LEU A 306 -1.11 -1.59 6.43
N ILE A 307 -0.74 -2.87 6.54
CA ILE A 307 -0.89 -3.62 7.80
C ILE A 307 0.06 -3.07 8.88
N PHE A 308 1.24 -2.61 8.49
CA PHE A 308 2.23 -2.04 9.38
C PHE A 308 2.31 -0.51 9.32
N GLU A 309 1.26 0.15 8.83
CA GLU A 309 1.19 1.63 8.73
C GLU A 309 1.58 2.31 10.05
N SER A 310 1.06 1.84 11.19
CA SER A 310 1.33 2.39 12.52
C SER A 310 2.81 2.29 12.96
N TYR A 311 3.55 1.35 12.40
CA TYR A 311 5.00 1.21 12.65
C TYR A 311 5.82 1.95 11.61
N LEU A 312 5.45 1.82 10.32
CA LEU A 312 6.20 2.40 9.21
C LEU A 312 6.09 3.93 9.14
N ARG A 313 4.98 4.50 9.60
CA ARG A 313 4.80 5.95 9.64
C ARG A 313 5.77 6.59 10.65
N GLY A 314 6.43 7.68 10.24
CA GLY A 314 7.22 8.52 11.15
C GLY A 314 6.39 9.61 11.81
N GLU A 315 6.97 10.31 12.77
CA GLU A 315 6.37 11.51 13.36
C GLU A 315 6.92 12.76 12.68
N HIS A 316 6.05 13.60 12.15
CA HIS A 316 6.46 14.84 11.50
C HIS A 316 7.12 15.79 12.50
N GLY A 317 8.16 16.46 12.02
CA GLY A 317 8.75 17.60 12.68
C GLY A 317 7.99 18.88 12.36
N ALA A 318 8.47 19.97 12.92
CA ALA A 318 7.93 21.30 12.69
C ALA A 318 9.06 22.33 12.65
N ARG A 319 9.02 23.21 11.66
CA ARG A 319 9.94 24.34 11.54
C ARG A 319 9.17 25.64 11.77
N GLN A 320 9.58 26.42 12.74
CA GLN A 320 9.05 27.75 12.98
C GLN A 320 9.79 28.74 12.08
N VAL A 321 9.05 29.37 11.20
CA VAL A 321 9.60 30.34 10.24
C VAL A 321 8.98 31.71 10.52
N GLU A 322 9.84 32.72 10.69
CA GLU A 322 9.40 34.11 10.71
C GLU A 322 9.12 34.57 9.28
N VAL A 323 7.93 35.12 9.04
CA VAL A 323 7.53 35.63 7.73
C VAL A 323 7.31 37.14 7.78
N ASP A 324 7.53 37.82 6.65
CA ASP A 324 7.23 39.24 6.52
C ASP A 324 5.73 39.47 6.27
N THR A 325 5.31 40.72 6.07
CA THR A 325 3.94 41.14 5.79
C THR A 325 3.38 40.55 4.48
N TYR A 326 4.25 39.99 3.63
CA TYR A 326 3.92 39.31 2.38
C TYR A 326 4.01 37.78 2.47
N ASN A 327 4.09 37.26 3.72
CA ASN A 327 4.21 35.82 3.98
C ASN A 327 5.52 35.17 3.45
N ARG A 328 6.55 35.97 3.14
CA ARG A 328 7.82 35.47 2.67
C ARG A 328 8.69 35.07 3.88
N PRO A 329 9.35 33.91 3.85
CA PRO A 329 10.23 33.48 4.92
C PRO A 329 11.43 34.45 5.07
N VAL A 330 11.62 34.97 6.29
CA VAL A 330 12.72 35.89 6.65
C VAL A 330 13.85 35.10 7.32
N ARG A 331 13.50 34.25 8.28
CA ARG A 331 14.46 33.40 8.99
C ARG A 331 13.79 32.23 9.68
N ASN A 332 14.54 31.15 9.86
CA ASN A 332 14.14 30.05 10.73
C ASN A 332 14.37 30.43 12.19
N LEU A 333 13.38 30.20 13.04
CA LEU A 333 13.44 30.50 14.48
C LEU A 333 13.79 29.26 15.28
N ASP A 334 13.05 28.18 15.07
CA ASP A 334 13.20 26.92 15.81
C ASP A 334 12.80 25.74 14.91
N MET A 335 13.28 24.55 15.24
CA MET A 335 12.99 23.33 14.49
C MET A 335 12.85 22.14 15.43
N LYS A 336 11.66 21.51 15.44
CA LYS A 336 11.47 20.15 15.95
C LYS A 336 11.85 19.20 14.80
N PRO A 337 12.89 18.36 14.94
CA PRO A 337 13.24 17.41 13.89
C PRO A 337 12.14 16.35 13.74
N PRO A 338 11.92 15.81 12.53
CA PRO A 338 11.04 14.67 12.33
C PRO A 338 11.67 13.40 12.93
N VAL A 339 10.82 12.50 13.41
CA VAL A 339 11.21 11.16 13.85
C VAL A 339 10.82 10.18 12.75
N PRO A 340 11.78 9.48 12.15
CA PRO A 340 11.48 8.48 11.13
C PRO A 340 10.62 7.34 11.64
N GLY A 341 9.89 6.65 10.74
CA GLY A 341 9.17 5.45 11.07
C GLY A 341 10.07 4.27 11.45
N ASN A 342 9.48 3.24 12.02
CA ASN A 342 10.19 2.03 12.40
C ASN A 342 10.39 1.11 11.20
N ASP A 343 11.51 0.43 11.16
CA ASP A 343 11.90 -0.46 10.07
C ASP A 343 11.33 -1.86 10.26
N LEU A 344 11.01 -2.52 9.15
CA LEU A 344 10.60 -3.93 9.12
C LEU A 344 11.74 -4.80 8.58
N VAL A 345 12.01 -5.91 9.24
CA VAL A 345 12.85 -6.97 8.72
C VAL A 345 11.95 -8.15 8.37
N LEU A 346 11.97 -8.54 7.11
CA LEU A 346 11.15 -9.64 6.59
C LEU A 346 11.83 -10.99 6.79
N THR A 347 11.03 -12.05 6.71
CA THR A 347 11.50 -13.43 6.60
C THR A 347 11.98 -13.78 5.19
N VAL A 348 11.68 -12.94 4.22
CA VAL A 348 11.93 -13.14 2.79
C VAL A 348 13.41 -13.18 2.50
N ASP A 349 13.80 -14.12 1.64
CA ASP A 349 15.12 -14.21 1.05
C ASP A 349 15.08 -13.59 -0.34
N LEU A 350 15.82 -12.50 -0.52
CA LEU A 350 15.78 -11.71 -1.74
C LEU A 350 16.15 -12.51 -3.00
N GLU A 351 17.14 -13.40 -2.89
CA GLU A 351 17.58 -14.18 -4.05
C GLU A 351 16.57 -15.27 -4.42
N VAL A 352 15.93 -15.88 -3.42
CA VAL A 352 14.83 -16.83 -3.63
C VAL A 352 13.62 -16.12 -4.22
N GLN A 353 13.32 -14.90 -3.77
CA GLN A 353 12.22 -14.09 -4.29
C GLN A 353 12.44 -13.70 -5.77
N LYS A 354 13.65 -13.24 -6.12
CA LYS A 354 14.01 -12.94 -7.52
C LYS A 354 13.88 -14.17 -8.41
N ALA A 355 14.40 -15.29 -7.93
CA ALA A 355 14.30 -16.56 -8.67
C ALA A 355 12.85 -17.01 -8.86
N ALA A 356 12.00 -16.81 -7.84
CA ALA A 356 10.58 -17.16 -7.91
C ALA A 356 9.83 -16.31 -8.94
N GLU A 357 10.02 -15.00 -8.95
CA GLU A 357 9.36 -14.12 -9.91
C GLU A 357 9.85 -14.35 -11.33
N LYS A 358 11.17 -14.44 -11.53
CA LYS A 358 11.75 -14.76 -12.84
C LYS A 358 11.25 -16.11 -13.38
N ALA A 359 11.33 -17.16 -12.58
CA ALA A 359 10.88 -18.48 -13.00
C ALA A 359 9.37 -18.51 -13.30
N LEU A 360 8.57 -17.72 -12.56
CA LEU A 360 7.14 -17.63 -12.77
C LEU A 360 6.80 -16.91 -14.08
N ALA A 361 7.45 -15.79 -14.38
CA ALA A 361 7.30 -15.04 -15.63
C ALA A 361 7.72 -15.91 -16.84
N GLU A 362 8.92 -16.50 -16.79
CA GLU A 362 9.41 -17.42 -17.82
C GLU A 362 8.49 -18.65 -17.99
N GLY A 363 7.94 -19.17 -16.88
CA GLY A 363 7.01 -20.29 -16.89
C GLY A 363 5.72 -19.97 -17.63
N VAL A 364 5.12 -18.81 -17.38
CA VAL A 364 3.93 -18.32 -18.10
C VAL A 364 4.24 -18.12 -19.59
N GLN A 365 5.34 -17.46 -19.91
CA GLN A 365 5.75 -17.24 -21.29
C GLN A 365 5.98 -18.56 -22.04
N ARG A 366 6.59 -19.54 -21.39
CA ARG A 366 6.79 -20.89 -21.95
C ARG A 366 5.47 -21.58 -22.31
N VAL A 367 4.44 -21.45 -21.46
CA VAL A 367 3.09 -21.97 -21.76
C VAL A 367 2.51 -21.28 -22.98
N GLN A 368 2.63 -19.96 -23.05
CA GLN A 368 2.14 -19.16 -24.19
C GLN A 368 2.86 -19.54 -25.49
N ASN A 369 4.15 -19.78 -25.45
CA ASN A 369 4.97 -20.20 -26.59
C ASN A 369 4.57 -21.59 -27.11
N ALA A 370 4.07 -22.44 -26.23
CA ALA A 370 3.49 -23.73 -26.62
C ALA A 370 2.09 -23.61 -27.24
N GLY A 371 1.57 -22.38 -27.42
CA GLY A 371 0.26 -22.12 -28.06
C GLY A 371 -0.89 -21.88 -27.12
N TYR A 372 -0.73 -21.99 -25.81
CA TYR A 372 -1.79 -21.82 -24.81
C TYR A 372 -1.92 -20.35 -24.37
N LYS A 373 -2.54 -19.54 -25.23
CA LYS A 373 -2.62 -18.08 -25.08
C LYS A 373 -3.45 -17.57 -23.89
N LEU A 374 -4.25 -18.43 -23.25
CA LEU A 374 -4.98 -18.10 -22.03
C LEU A 374 -4.10 -18.06 -20.77
N ALA A 375 -2.92 -18.71 -20.80
CA ALA A 375 -1.97 -18.66 -19.71
C ALA A 375 -1.34 -17.27 -19.62
N ARG A 376 -1.71 -16.50 -18.62
CA ARG A 376 -1.26 -15.10 -18.43
C ARG A 376 -0.81 -14.79 -17.01
N ALA A 377 -0.99 -15.74 -16.10
CA ALA A 377 -0.80 -15.47 -14.70
C ALA A 377 -0.38 -16.71 -13.91
N GLY A 378 0.12 -16.49 -12.71
CA GLY A 378 0.49 -17.55 -11.79
C GLY A 378 0.91 -17.04 -10.43
N ALA A 379 1.22 -17.96 -9.52
CA ALA A 379 1.75 -17.66 -8.19
C ALA A 379 2.74 -18.72 -7.73
N ALA A 380 3.69 -18.31 -6.90
CA ALA A 380 4.60 -19.20 -6.21
C ALA A 380 4.77 -18.76 -4.75
N VAL A 381 4.75 -19.72 -3.82
CA VAL A 381 4.96 -19.48 -2.39
C VAL A 381 5.99 -20.46 -1.86
N VAL A 382 6.94 -19.94 -1.09
CA VAL A 382 8.04 -20.69 -0.49
C VAL A 382 8.02 -20.47 1.02
N ILE A 383 8.00 -21.56 1.78
CA ILE A 383 7.86 -21.52 3.25
C ILE A 383 8.98 -22.37 3.89
N ASP A 384 9.57 -21.85 4.96
CA ASP A 384 10.41 -22.63 5.87
C ASP A 384 9.52 -23.63 6.62
N VAL A 385 9.83 -24.91 6.45
CA VAL A 385 9.02 -26.04 6.98
C VAL A 385 8.96 -26.04 8.51
N ASN A 386 10.00 -25.53 9.18
CA ASN A 386 10.19 -25.66 10.64
C ASN A 386 9.68 -24.44 11.42
N THR A 387 9.33 -23.35 10.70
CA THR A 387 8.94 -22.08 11.33
C THR A 387 7.65 -21.49 10.79
N GLY A 388 7.29 -21.79 9.55
CA GLY A 388 6.21 -21.12 8.83
C GLY A 388 6.62 -19.76 8.21
N ALA A 389 7.90 -19.38 8.32
CA ALA A 389 8.42 -18.16 7.71
C ALA A 389 8.28 -18.21 6.18
N VAL A 390 7.69 -17.17 5.60
CA VAL A 390 7.55 -17.06 4.14
C VAL A 390 8.87 -16.54 3.57
N LEU A 391 9.56 -17.39 2.82
CA LEU A 391 10.87 -17.08 2.23
C LEU A 391 10.74 -16.39 0.88
N ALA A 392 9.66 -16.66 0.14
CA ALA A 392 9.30 -15.96 -1.07
C ALA A 392 7.80 -16.05 -1.32
N MET A 393 7.22 -14.98 -1.90
CA MET A 393 5.82 -14.92 -2.32
C MET A 393 5.72 -14.11 -3.60
N ALA A 394 5.51 -14.80 -4.71
CA ALA A 394 5.42 -14.21 -6.04
C ALA A 394 4.01 -14.35 -6.60
N SER A 395 3.54 -13.31 -7.26
CA SER A 395 2.29 -13.27 -8.02
C SER A 395 2.55 -12.59 -9.36
N TYR A 396 2.18 -13.21 -10.46
CA TYR A 396 2.37 -12.70 -11.83
C TYR A 396 1.02 -12.54 -12.54
N PRO A 397 0.82 -11.48 -13.35
CA PRO A 397 1.74 -10.36 -13.54
C PRO A 397 1.88 -9.51 -12.28
N SER A 398 3.06 -8.94 -12.10
CA SER A 398 3.37 -7.98 -11.03
C SER A 398 3.18 -6.53 -11.52
N TYR A 399 3.40 -5.56 -10.64
CA TYR A 399 3.31 -4.14 -10.95
C TYR A 399 4.36 -3.37 -10.15
N ASN A 400 4.83 -2.24 -10.68
CA ASN A 400 5.73 -1.36 -9.93
C ASN A 400 4.90 -0.52 -8.93
N PRO A 401 5.11 -0.65 -7.60
CA PRO A 401 4.39 0.13 -6.59
C PRO A 401 4.64 1.65 -6.70
N GLY A 402 5.78 2.06 -7.26
CA GLY A 402 6.12 3.47 -7.46
C GLY A 402 5.17 4.22 -8.41
N VAL A 403 4.45 3.51 -9.30
CA VAL A 403 3.48 4.16 -10.21
C VAL A 403 2.31 4.83 -9.49
N PHE A 404 2.03 4.43 -8.24
CA PHE A 404 0.93 4.97 -7.46
C PHE A 404 1.19 6.40 -6.95
N ALA A 405 2.44 6.85 -6.93
CA ALA A 405 2.77 8.24 -6.61
C ALA A 405 2.21 9.21 -7.67
N ASN A 406 2.21 8.80 -8.96
CA ASN A 406 1.75 9.60 -10.09
C ASN A 406 0.84 8.78 -11.01
N LEU A 407 -0.20 8.17 -10.45
CA LEU A 407 -1.08 7.26 -11.16
C LEU A 407 -1.95 7.98 -12.20
N THR A 408 -1.74 7.68 -13.49
CA THR A 408 -2.58 8.16 -14.58
C THR A 408 -3.78 7.24 -14.82
N ASN A 409 -4.87 7.77 -15.41
CA ASN A 409 -6.02 6.96 -15.79
C ASN A 409 -5.66 5.82 -16.75
N ALA A 410 -4.76 6.06 -17.70
CA ALA A 410 -4.30 5.03 -18.62
C ALA A 410 -3.57 3.90 -17.90
N LYS A 411 -2.67 4.22 -16.96
CA LYS A 411 -1.94 3.21 -16.17
C LYS A 411 -2.88 2.46 -15.22
N TRP A 412 -3.85 3.14 -14.63
CA TRP A 412 -4.89 2.50 -13.82
C TRP A 412 -5.70 1.49 -14.63
N GLN A 413 -6.12 1.86 -15.85
CA GLN A 413 -6.85 0.96 -16.75
C GLN A 413 -5.99 -0.26 -17.14
N GLU A 414 -4.72 -0.06 -17.48
CA GLU A 414 -3.76 -1.14 -17.77
C GLU A 414 -3.64 -2.13 -16.61
N LEU A 415 -3.49 -1.63 -15.36
CA LEU A 415 -3.41 -2.46 -14.16
C LEU A 415 -4.70 -3.26 -13.93
N GLN A 416 -5.87 -2.68 -14.22
CA GLN A 416 -7.14 -3.38 -14.10
C GLN A 416 -7.34 -4.44 -15.19
N GLU A 417 -7.05 -4.12 -16.44
CA GLU A 417 -7.19 -5.04 -17.57
C GLU A 417 -6.24 -6.25 -17.46
N SER A 418 -5.02 -6.02 -17.03
CA SER A 418 -4.03 -7.08 -16.78
C SER A 418 -4.33 -7.88 -15.52
N LYS A 419 -5.20 -7.39 -14.62
CA LYS A 419 -5.43 -7.92 -13.26
C LYS A 419 -4.12 -8.05 -12.47
N ALA A 420 -3.19 -7.12 -12.70
CA ALA A 420 -1.88 -7.11 -12.05
C ALA A 420 -1.98 -6.85 -10.52
N LEU A 421 -3.04 -6.21 -10.06
CA LEU A 421 -3.23 -5.93 -8.62
C LEU A 421 -3.70 -7.14 -7.81
N LEU A 422 -4.12 -8.22 -8.47
CA LEU A 422 -4.61 -9.42 -7.78
C LEU A 422 -3.45 -10.23 -7.19
N ASN A 423 -3.40 -10.34 -5.87
CA ASN A 423 -2.45 -11.23 -5.20
C ASN A 423 -2.90 -12.69 -5.32
N ARG A 424 -2.37 -13.39 -6.31
CA ARG A 424 -2.72 -14.78 -6.61
C ARG A 424 -2.19 -15.76 -5.58
N ALA A 425 -1.17 -15.39 -4.82
CA ALA A 425 -0.62 -16.25 -3.76
C ALA A 425 -1.63 -16.50 -2.62
N ILE A 426 -2.56 -15.57 -2.39
CA ILE A 426 -3.62 -15.64 -1.38
C ILE A 426 -5.04 -15.72 -1.99
N SER A 427 -5.13 -15.91 -3.30
CA SER A 427 -6.39 -16.14 -4.04
C SER A 427 -6.63 -17.65 -4.24
N PRO A 428 -7.88 -18.13 -4.18
CA PRO A 428 -8.17 -19.55 -4.20
C PRO A 428 -8.29 -20.12 -5.62
N TYR A 429 -7.73 -21.31 -5.81
CA TYR A 429 -7.77 -22.10 -7.05
C TYR A 429 -8.08 -23.55 -6.73
N ALA A 430 -8.64 -24.27 -7.70
CA ALA A 430 -8.82 -25.71 -7.59
C ALA A 430 -7.43 -26.38 -7.45
N PRO A 431 -7.17 -27.16 -6.39
CA PRO A 431 -5.85 -27.76 -6.14
C PRO A 431 -5.56 -28.95 -7.06
N GLY A 432 -6.57 -29.54 -7.66
CA GLY A 432 -6.42 -30.77 -8.44
C GLY A 432 -5.72 -31.86 -7.64
N SER A 433 -4.92 -32.68 -8.31
CA SER A 433 -4.23 -33.81 -7.68
C SER A 433 -3.27 -33.46 -6.55
N THR A 434 -2.95 -32.16 -6.30
CA THR A 434 -2.20 -31.77 -5.10
C THR A 434 -3.01 -31.94 -3.81
N PHE A 435 -4.30 -32.18 -3.89
CA PHE A 435 -5.17 -32.46 -2.75
C PHE A 435 -5.16 -33.95 -2.35
N LYS A 436 -4.65 -34.84 -3.19
CA LYS A 436 -4.71 -36.30 -2.96
C LYS A 436 -4.02 -36.77 -1.65
N MET A 437 -3.05 -36.00 -1.13
CA MET A 437 -2.44 -36.32 0.17
C MET A 437 -3.44 -36.16 1.31
N VAL A 438 -4.35 -35.18 1.22
CA VAL A 438 -5.44 -35.00 2.20
C VAL A 438 -6.40 -36.20 2.13
N THR A 439 -6.80 -36.59 0.94
CA THR A 439 -7.65 -37.79 0.75
C THR A 439 -6.95 -39.06 1.22
N ALA A 440 -5.63 -39.18 1.01
CA ALA A 440 -4.83 -40.29 1.53
C ALA A 440 -4.84 -40.32 3.06
N ALA A 441 -4.70 -39.17 3.72
CA ALA A 441 -4.78 -39.08 5.20
C ALA A 441 -6.16 -39.56 5.70
N ALA A 442 -7.23 -39.10 5.07
CA ALA A 442 -8.60 -39.55 5.40
C ALA A 442 -8.76 -41.06 5.25
N ILE A 443 -8.28 -41.64 4.15
CA ILE A 443 -8.38 -43.10 3.87
C ILE A 443 -7.56 -43.92 4.92
N LEU A 444 -6.35 -43.48 5.23
CA LEU A 444 -5.43 -44.18 6.14
C LEU A 444 -5.93 -44.11 7.59
N GLU A 445 -6.30 -42.95 8.07
CA GLU A 445 -6.75 -42.76 9.45
C GLU A 445 -8.08 -43.44 9.75
N ASN A 446 -8.97 -43.54 8.77
CA ASN A 446 -10.22 -44.28 8.90
C ASN A 446 -10.06 -45.79 8.60
N ASN A 447 -8.85 -46.27 8.34
CA ASN A 447 -8.54 -47.65 8.04
C ASN A 447 -9.42 -48.29 6.94
N VAL A 448 -9.78 -47.46 5.92
CA VAL A 448 -10.68 -47.91 4.80
C VAL A 448 -10.02 -49.03 4.01
N VAL A 449 -8.70 -49.00 3.87
CA VAL A 449 -7.90 -49.97 3.17
C VAL A 449 -6.45 -50.00 3.72
N SER A 450 -5.84 -51.17 3.72
CA SER A 450 -4.39 -51.25 4.01
C SER A 450 -3.56 -50.51 2.94
N PRO A 451 -2.54 -49.77 3.31
CA PRO A 451 -1.70 -48.99 2.35
C PRO A 451 -1.03 -49.89 1.29
N ASP A 452 -0.78 -51.16 1.60
CA ASP A 452 -0.14 -52.11 0.69
C ASP A 452 -1.14 -52.91 -0.16
N HIS A 453 -2.44 -52.69 0.08
CA HIS A 453 -3.48 -53.34 -0.72
C HIS A 453 -3.48 -52.82 -2.14
N LYS A 454 -3.36 -53.74 -3.10
CA LYS A 454 -3.32 -53.41 -4.53
C LYS A 454 -4.65 -53.60 -5.19
N ILE A 455 -5.06 -52.61 -5.96
CA ILE A 455 -6.21 -52.70 -6.87
C ILE A 455 -5.76 -52.64 -8.30
N SER A 456 -6.56 -53.21 -9.21
CA SER A 456 -6.36 -53.01 -10.64
C SER A 456 -6.98 -51.70 -11.09
N ASP A 457 -6.22 -50.86 -11.71
CA ASP A 457 -6.69 -49.67 -12.42
C ASP A 457 -6.69 -49.95 -13.91
N PRO A 458 -7.91 -50.10 -14.53
CA PRO A 458 -8.07 -50.28 -15.98
C PRO A 458 -8.05 -48.95 -16.77
N GLY A 459 -7.81 -47.79 -16.13
CA GLY A 459 -7.89 -46.46 -16.72
C GLY A 459 -9.27 -45.79 -16.55
N TYR A 460 -10.08 -46.31 -15.63
CA TYR A 460 -11.37 -45.65 -15.30
C TYR A 460 -11.99 -46.24 -14.01
N TYR A 461 -12.85 -45.44 -13.42
CA TYR A 461 -13.72 -45.84 -12.32
C TYR A 461 -15.18 -45.88 -12.78
N MET A 462 -15.95 -46.82 -12.28
CA MET A 462 -17.38 -46.93 -12.57
C MET A 462 -18.23 -46.52 -11.35
N LEU A 463 -19.05 -45.50 -11.50
CA LEU A 463 -20.07 -45.11 -10.51
C LEU A 463 -21.46 -45.40 -11.09
N GLY A 464 -22.03 -46.54 -10.68
CA GLY A 464 -23.22 -47.04 -11.35
C GLY A 464 -22.94 -47.26 -12.84
N PRO A 465 -23.79 -46.76 -13.76
CA PRO A 465 -23.56 -46.88 -15.20
C PRO A 465 -22.55 -45.87 -15.78
N LYS A 466 -22.17 -44.83 -15.02
CA LYS A 466 -21.30 -43.76 -15.50
C LYS A 466 -19.83 -44.14 -15.36
N ARG A 467 -19.07 -43.93 -16.45
CA ARG A 467 -17.62 -44.15 -16.50
C ARG A 467 -16.91 -42.83 -16.28
N PHE A 468 -15.94 -42.84 -15.35
CA PHE A 468 -15.02 -41.75 -15.07
C PHE A 468 -13.63 -42.16 -15.57
N PRO A 469 -13.11 -41.56 -16.65
CA PRO A 469 -11.81 -41.94 -17.19
C PRO A 469 -10.68 -41.39 -16.30
N ASP A 470 -9.68 -42.27 -16.00
CA ASP A 470 -8.42 -41.85 -15.40
C ASP A 470 -7.64 -41.00 -16.41
N TRP A 471 -6.76 -40.10 -15.92
CA TRP A 471 -5.94 -39.24 -16.79
C TRP A 471 -4.99 -40.06 -17.70
N LYS A 472 -4.61 -41.30 -17.27
CA LYS A 472 -3.72 -42.19 -18.01
C LYS A 472 -4.53 -43.21 -18.82
N PRO A 473 -4.59 -43.08 -20.15
CA PRO A 473 -5.24 -44.08 -21.00
C PRO A 473 -4.65 -45.47 -20.80
N GLY A 474 -5.52 -46.45 -20.52
CA GLY A 474 -5.12 -47.83 -20.24
C GLY A 474 -4.79 -48.11 -18.77
N GLY A 475 -4.78 -47.09 -17.94
CA GLY A 475 -4.64 -47.19 -16.49
C GLY A 475 -3.20 -47.41 -16.00
N HIS A 476 -3.11 -47.62 -14.71
CA HIS A 476 -1.84 -47.73 -13.98
C HIS A 476 -1.52 -49.20 -13.60
N GLY A 477 -2.40 -50.14 -13.98
CA GLY A 477 -2.27 -51.54 -13.62
C GLY A 477 -2.53 -51.78 -12.13
N MET A 478 -1.69 -52.54 -11.47
CA MET A 478 -1.83 -52.81 -10.02
C MET A 478 -1.24 -51.65 -9.25
N VAL A 479 -2.09 -50.99 -8.43
CA VAL A 479 -1.70 -49.81 -7.62
C VAL A 479 -2.08 -49.98 -6.16
N ASP A 480 -1.14 -49.67 -5.28
CA ASP A 480 -1.33 -49.46 -3.85
C ASP A 480 -1.28 -47.97 -3.52
N MET A 481 -1.37 -47.55 -2.26
CA MET A 481 -1.42 -46.15 -1.84
C MET A 481 -0.21 -45.34 -2.35
N ARG A 482 1.02 -45.90 -2.14
CA ARG A 482 2.26 -45.21 -2.53
C ARG A 482 2.33 -45.00 -4.04
N LYS A 483 2.05 -46.06 -4.80
CA LYS A 483 2.02 -45.97 -6.26
C LYS A 483 0.89 -45.08 -6.78
N ALA A 484 -0.24 -45.06 -6.11
CA ALA A 484 -1.34 -44.14 -6.46
C ALA A 484 -0.98 -42.67 -6.30
N LEU A 485 -0.19 -42.33 -5.27
CA LEU A 485 0.40 -41.00 -5.12
C LEU A 485 1.49 -40.73 -6.16
N GLN A 486 2.43 -41.70 -6.37
CA GLN A 486 3.51 -41.63 -7.32
C GLN A 486 3.05 -41.29 -8.75
N GLU A 487 2.08 -42.06 -9.25
CA GLU A 487 1.56 -41.99 -10.61
C GLU A 487 0.28 -41.14 -10.69
N SER A 488 -0.15 -40.54 -9.56
CA SER A 488 -1.36 -39.69 -9.50
C SER A 488 -2.64 -40.38 -9.97
N CYS A 489 -2.84 -41.66 -9.65
CA CYS A 489 -3.96 -42.48 -10.10
C CYS A 489 -5.31 -41.96 -9.57
N ASP A 490 -6.19 -41.47 -10.44
CA ASP A 490 -7.53 -41.01 -10.06
C ASP A 490 -8.43 -42.18 -9.61
N THR A 491 -8.37 -43.30 -10.32
CA THR A 491 -9.16 -44.50 -10.01
C THR A 491 -9.01 -44.96 -8.59
N TYR A 492 -7.80 -44.93 -8.02
CA TYR A 492 -7.54 -45.30 -6.63
C TYR A 492 -8.25 -44.33 -5.66
N PHE A 493 -8.07 -43.03 -5.87
CA PHE A 493 -8.64 -41.99 -5.00
C PHE A 493 -10.15 -41.87 -5.16
N TRP A 494 -10.70 -42.06 -6.33
CA TRP A 494 -12.14 -42.14 -6.52
C TRP A 494 -12.74 -43.31 -5.74
N LYS A 495 -12.15 -44.51 -5.86
CA LYS A 495 -12.67 -45.71 -5.20
C LYS A 495 -12.66 -45.56 -3.67
N TYR A 496 -11.53 -45.21 -3.10
CA TYR A 496 -11.37 -45.14 -1.64
C TYR A 496 -11.83 -43.82 -1.04
N GLY A 497 -11.77 -42.73 -1.80
CA GLY A 497 -12.38 -41.45 -1.43
C GLY A 497 -13.90 -41.54 -1.33
N HIS A 498 -14.54 -42.23 -2.28
CA HIS A 498 -15.96 -42.50 -2.18
C HIS A 498 -16.33 -43.40 -0.98
N LEU A 499 -15.46 -44.35 -0.63
CA LEU A 499 -15.71 -45.24 0.53
C LEU A 499 -15.49 -44.55 1.86
N VAL A 500 -14.52 -43.62 1.96
CA VAL A 500 -14.27 -42.89 3.19
C VAL A 500 -15.28 -41.74 3.41
N GLY A 501 -15.84 -41.20 2.32
CA GLY A 501 -16.84 -40.16 2.34
C GLY A 501 -16.30 -38.71 2.46
N GLU A 502 -17.15 -37.78 2.09
CA GLU A 502 -16.84 -36.35 2.08
C GLU A 502 -16.54 -35.78 3.47
N GLU A 503 -17.23 -36.24 4.50
CA GLU A 503 -17.06 -35.77 5.87
C GLU A 503 -15.60 -36.00 6.37
N ALA A 504 -15.09 -37.22 6.13
CA ALA A 504 -13.73 -37.56 6.53
C ALA A 504 -12.68 -36.78 5.72
N ILE A 505 -12.91 -36.61 4.39
CA ILE A 505 -12.02 -35.80 3.54
C ILE A 505 -12.02 -34.34 3.99
N ALA A 506 -13.21 -33.77 4.25
CA ALA A 506 -13.36 -32.40 4.72
C ALA A 506 -12.71 -32.18 6.09
N HIS A 507 -12.80 -33.15 6.99
CA HIS A 507 -12.16 -33.12 8.28
C HIS A 507 -10.65 -32.97 8.15
N TYR A 508 -9.99 -33.87 7.39
CA TYR A 508 -8.53 -33.77 7.21
C TYR A 508 -8.10 -32.56 6.38
N ALA A 509 -8.92 -32.08 5.43
CA ALA A 509 -8.64 -30.81 4.76
C ALA A 509 -8.55 -29.65 5.74
N LYS A 510 -9.50 -29.55 6.67
CA LYS A 510 -9.51 -28.52 7.72
C LYS A 510 -8.37 -28.69 8.73
N GLU A 511 -8.01 -29.92 9.13
CA GLU A 511 -6.86 -30.22 9.98
C GLU A 511 -5.56 -29.71 9.35
N PHE A 512 -5.39 -29.85 8.03
CA PHE A 512 -4.28 -29.29 7.26
C PHE A 512 -4.42 -27.78 6.97
N GLY A 513 -5.46 -27.11 7.49
CA GLY A 513 -5.66 -25.66 7.35
C GLY A 513 -6.25 -25.22 6.01
N LEU A 514 -6.71 -26.14 5.17
CA LEU A 514 -7.36 -25.81 3.89
C LEU A 514 -8.77 -25.28 4.13
N GLY A 515 -9.23 -24.37 3.27
CA GLY A 515 -10.54 -23.74 3.40
C GLY A 515 -10.66 -22.76 4.57
N GLN A 516 -9.54 -22.25 5.10
CA GLN A 516 -9.47 -21.33 6.24
C GLN A 516 -8.37 -20.28 5.99
N VAL A 517 -8.58 -19.03 6.40
CA VAL A 517 -7.50 -18.03 6.37
C VAL A 517 -6.32 -18.51 7.19
N THR A 518 -5.10 -18.28 6.70
CA THR A 518 -3.89 -18.68 7.40
C THR A 518 -3.52 -17.70 8.51
N GLY A 519 -3.98 -16.43 8.37
CA GLY A 519 -3.69 -15.32 9.28
C GLY A 519 -2.35 -14.66 9.00
N ILE A 520 -1.87 -14.74 7.76
CA ILE A 520 -0.70 -14.00 7.30
C ILE A 520 -0.95 -12.49 7.39
N GLU A 521 0.10 -11.70 7.57
CA GLU A 521 0.03 -10.24 7.70
C GLU A 521 -0.19 -9.55 6.34
N LEU A 522 -1.24 -9.96 5.62
CA LEU A 522 -1.62 -9.35 4.33
C LEU A 522 -3.13 -9.10 4.29
N PRO A 523 -3.56 -7.98 3.71
CA PRO A 523 -4.97 -7.71 3.52
C PRO A 523 -5.54 -8.58 2.38
N GLY A 524 -6.82 -8.92 2.48
CA GLY A 524 -7.52 -9.60 1.39
C GLY A 524 -7.21 -11.09 1.24
N GLU A 525 -6.65 -11.74 2.27
CA GLU A 525 -6.49 -13.20 2.27
C GLU A 525 -7.85 -13.89 2.18
N MET A 526 -7.98 -14.81 1.22
CA MET A 526 -9.21 -15.58 1.01
C MET A 526 -9.10 -16.97 1.66
N ALA A 527 -10.18 -17.39 2.32
CA ALA A 527 -10.22 -18.69 3.01
C ALA A 527 -10.18 -19.90 2.06
N GLY A 528 -10.55 -19.71 0.79
CA GLY A 528 -10.81 -20.86 -0.08
C GLY A 528 -12.09 -21.62 0.31
N VAL A 529 -12.27 -22.80 -0.24
CA VAL A 529 -13.45 -23.65 -0.02
C VAL A 529 -13.02 -25.11 0.12
N VAL A 530 -13.44 -25.75 1.20
CA VAL A 530 -13.50 -27.21 1.30
C VAL A 530 -14.95 -27.61 1.09
N PRO A 531 -15.30 -28.32 -0.01
CA PRO A 531 -16.67 -28.63 -0.35
C PRO A 531 -17.36 -29.46 0.75
N SER A 532 -18.64 -29.17 0.96
CA SER A 532 -19.50 -29.95 1.86
C SER A 532 -20.92 -29.96 1.32
N PRO A 533 -21.79 -30.87 1.82
CA PRO A 533 -23.21 -30.85 1.47
C PRO A 533 -23.88 -29.49 1.69
N GLU A 534 -23.54 -28.81 2.79
CA GLU A 534 -24.05 -27.47 3.15
C GLU A 534 -23.56 -26.41 2.17
N HIS A 535 -22.25 -26.42 1.85
CA HIS A 535 -21.67 -25.48 0.88
C HIS A 535 -22.35 -25.64 -0.50
N LYS A 536 -22.46 -26.87 -1.02
CA LYS A 536 -23.14 -27.16 -2.29
C LYS A 536 -24.56 -26.63 -2.29
N TYR A 537 -25.31 -26.90 -1.21
CA TYR A 537 -26.69 -26.43 -1.07
C TYR A 537 -26.76 -24.88 -1.17
N GLU A 538 -25.95 -24.16 -0.43
CA GLU A 538 -26.00 -22.68 -0.43
C GLU A 538 -25.53 -22.07 -1.76
N VAL A 539 -24.51 -22.63 -2.39
CA VAL A 539 -24.04 -22.19 -3.72
C VAL A 539 -25.11 -22.43 -4.78
N ALA A 540 -25.65 -23.67 -4.87
CA ALA A 540 -26.67 -24.00 -5.85
C ALA A 540 -27.94 -23.17 -5.65
N LYS A 541 -28.40 -23.03 -4.41
CA LYS A 541 -29.53 -22.16 -4.05
C LYS A 541 -29.31 -20.70 -4.50
N SER A 542 -28.12 -20.15 -4.24
CA SER A 542 -27.77 -18.78 -4.64
C SER A 542 -27.79 -18.64 -6.17
N MET A 543 -27.20 -19.59 -6.89
CA MET A 543 -27.20 -19.62 -8.35
C MET A 543 -28.62 -19.72 -8.93
N PHE A 544 -29.46 -20.59 -8.36
CA PHE A 544 -30.85 -20.73 -8.82
C PHE A 544 -31.64 -19.45 -8.63
N ILE A 545 -31.56 -18.84 -7.45
CA ILE A 545 -32.18 -17.54 -7.17
C ILE A 545 -31.72 -16.49 -8.18
N MET A 546 -30.45 -16.49 -8.55
CA MET A 546 -29.85 -15.43 -9.42
C MET A 546 -30.26 -15.65 -10.91
N TYR A 547 -30.18 -16.86 -11.40
CA TYR A 547 -30.20 -17.12 -12.84
C TYR A 547 -31.45 -17.81 -13.37
N TYR A 548 -32.26 -18.52 -12.54
CA TYR A 548 -33.40 -19.28 -13.02
C TYR A 548 -34.71 -18.49 -12.95
N ASP A 549 -35.48 -18.53 -14.00
CA ASP A 549 -36.77 -17.81 -14.10
C ASP A 549 -37.78 -18.21 -13.04
N ASP A 550 -37.80 -19.49 -12.64
CA ASP A 550 -38.62 -19.98 -11.56
C ASP A 550 -38.51 -19.20 -10.24
N PHE A 551 -37.37 -18.56 -10.02
CA PHE A 551 -37.08 -17.74 -8.83
C PHE A 551 -37.29 -16.23 -9.03
N ALA A 552 -38.00 -15.82 -10.11
CA ALA A 552 -38.27 -14.41 -10.36
C ALA A 552 -39.11 -13.78 -9.22
N GLY A 553 -40.04 -14.52 -8.65
CA GLY A 553 -40.83 -14.11 -7.48
C GLY A 553 -39.96 -13.85 -6.26
N VAL A 554 -39.04 -14.78 -5.97
CA VAL A 554 -38.06 -14.65 -4.86
C VAL A 554 -37.17 -13.42 -5.03
N ARG A 555 -36.66 -13.15 -6.23
CA ARG A 555 -35.86 -11.94 -6.54
C ARG A 555 -36.66 -10.66 -6.31
N GLU A 556 -37.91 -10.63 -6.72
CA GLU A 556 -38.79 -9.46 -6.50
C GLU A 556 -39.07 -9.23 -5.01
N LEU A 557 -39.31 -10.32 -4.24
CA LEU A 557 -39.48 -10.22 -2.79
C LEU A 557 -38.20 -9.74 -2.11
N ASN A 558 -37.02 -10.23 -2.49
CA ASN A 558 -35.73 -9.74 -1.98
C ASN A 558 -35.56 -8.23 -2.24
N ARG A 559 -35.86 -7.76 -3.46
CA ARG A 559 -35.79 -6.32 -3.79
C ARG A 559 -36.73 -5.47 -2.94
N ARG A 560 -37.93 -5.96 -2.65
CA ARG A 560 -38.92 -5.29 -1.77
C ARG A 560 -38.44 -5.27 -0.31
N ILE A 561 -37.87 -6.35 0.17
CA ILE A 561 -37.27 -6.45 1.51
C ILE A 561 -36.16 -5.42 1.66
N GLU A 562 -35.24 -5.35 0.71
CA GLU A 562 -34.16 -4.38 0.69
C GLU A 562 -34.66 -2.92 0.70
N GLN A 563 -35.68 -2.60 -0.10
CA GLN A 563 -36.30 -1.27 -0.09
C GLN A 563 -36.90 -0.91 1.27
N ILE A 564 -37.52 -1.88 1.96
CA ILE A 564 -38.09 -1.68 3.31
C ILE A 564 -36.95 -1.53 4.33
N ASP A 565 -35.91 -2.33 4.23
CA ASP A 565 -34.74 -2.24 5.10
C ASP A 565 -34.06 -0.88 5.02
N ASN A 566 -33.85 -0.35 3.82
CA ASN A 566 -33.28 0.97 3.59
C ASN A 566 -34.17 2.09 4.18
N LYS A 567 -35.49 2.04 3.99
CA LYS A 567 -36.43 2.94 4.64
C LYS A 567 -36.42 2.83 6.16
N SER A 568 -36.23 1.63 6.70
CA SER A 568 -36.15 1.40 8.14
C SER A 568 -34.87 2.00 8.74
N LYS A 569 -33.75 1.98 8.01
CA LYS A 569 -32.49 2.65 8.40
C LYS A 569 -32.60 4.17 8.38
N GLU A 570 -33.38 4.73 7.43
CA GLU A 570 -33.65 6.17 7.35
C GLU A 570 -34.61 6.66 8.43
N ALA A 571 -35.50 5.80 8.90
CA ALA A 571 -36.41 6.12 10.00
C ALA A 571 -35.66 6.12 11.34
N GLY A 572 -35.74 7.22 12.11
CA GLY A 572 -35.04 7.38 13.37
C GLY A 572 -35.28 6.23 14.36
N GLU A 573 -34.30 5.98 15.24
CA GLU A 573 -34.37 4.91 16.22
C GLU A 573 -35.61 5.04 17.11
N ASN A 574 -36.29 3.90 17.36
CA ASN A 574 -37.51 3.78 18.21
C ASN A 574 -38.78 4.52 17.71
N THR A 575 -38.89 4.83 16.46
CA THR A 575 -40.14 5.40 15.89
C THR A 575 -41.21 4.31 15.65
N GLU A 576 -42.49 4.69 15.70
CA GLU A 576 -43.62 3.80 15.35
C GLU A 576 -43.52 3.35 13.87
N GLU A 577 -43.02 4.22 13.02
CA GLU A 577 -42.76 3.98 11.61
C GLU A 577 -41.72 2.87 11.41
N ARG A 578 -40.62 2.90 12.14
CA ARG A 578 -39.59 1.83 12.08
C ARG A 578 -40.17 0.47 12.48
N ARG A 579 -40.94 0.40 13.56
CA ARG A 579 -41.59 -0.85 13.99
C ARG A 579 -42.55 -1.39 12.93
N ARG A 580 -43.31 -0.51 12.25
CA ARG A 580 -44.18 -0.88 11.16
C ARG A 580 -43.42 -1.44 9.96
N LEU A 581 -42.32 -0.80 9.60
CA LEU A 581 -41.43 -1.27 8.53
C LEU A 581 -40.79 -2.61 8.87
N GLU A 582 -40.31 -2.79 10.09
CA GLU A 582 -39.78 -4.07 10.57
C GLU A 582 -40.82 -5.20 10.57
N GLN A 583 -42.06 -4.90 10.93
CA GLN A 583 -43.16 -5.86 10.82
C GLN A 583 -43.45 -6.23 9.35
N GLN A 584 -43.51 -5.25 8.47
CA GLN A 584 -43.71 -5.44 7.03
C GLN A 584 -42.55 -6.24 6.40
N LYS A 585 -41.31 -5.99 6.84
CA LYS A 585 -40.14 -6.77 6.43
C LYS A 585 -40.29 -8.23 6.79
N LYS A 586 -40.67 -8.54 8.03
CA LYS A 586 -40.89 -9.93 8.49
C LYS A 586 -42.00 -10.67 7.70
N GLU A 587 -43.07 -9.97 7.32
CA GLU A 587 -44.12 -10.55 6.48
C GLU A 587 -43.60 -10.91 5.08
N LEU A 588 -42.84 -10.01 4.45
CA LEU A 588 -42.21 -10.27 3.17
C LEU A 588 -41.13 -11.35 3.25
N GLU A 589 -40.38 -11.43 4.31
CA GLU A 589 -39.39 -12.50 4.57
C GLU A 589 -40.10 -13.85 4.66
N SER A 590 -41.21 -13.92 5.36
CA SER A 590 -42.00 -15.15 5.45
C SER A 590 -42.59 -15.55 4.10
N GLU A 591 -43.10 -14.59 3.31
CA GLU A 591 -43.62 -14.86 1.95
C GLU A 591 -42.48 -15.35 1.03
N ARG A 592 -41.31 -14.69 1.09
CA ARG A 592 -40.12 -15.12 0.35
C ARG A 592 -39.67 -16.52 0.72
N ASP A 593 -39.66 -16.88 2.00
CA ASP A 593 -39.20 -18.19 2.46
C ASP A 593 -40.17 -19.31 2.03
N GLN A 594 -41.47 -19.03 1.97
CA GLN A 594 -42.46 -19.96 1.45
C GLN A 594 -42.31 -20.18 -0.06
N GLU A 595 -42.23 -19.10 -0.83
CA GLU A 595 -42.01 -19.16 -2.29
C GLU A 595 -40.68 -19.86 -2.61
N LEU A 596 -39.57 -19.49 -1.89
CA LEU A 596 -38.27 -20.13 -2.04
C LEU A 596 -38.35 -21.65 -1.76
N ALA A 597 -38.98 -22.05 -0.66
CA ALA A 597 -39.12 -23.47 -0.31
C ALA A 597 -39.91 -24.26 -1.34
N GLU A 598 -40.93 -23.64 -1.96
CA GLU A 598 -41.71 -24.28 -3.00
C GLU A 598 -40.91 -24.48 -4.30
N GLN A 599 -40.17 -23.43 -4.72
CA GLN A 599 -39.35 -23.53 -5.93
C GLN A 599 -38.16 -24.48 -5.74
N LEU A 600 -37.49 -24.49 -4.59
CA LEU A 600 -36.34 -25.36 -4.30
C LEU A 600 -36.71 -26.85 -4.36
N LYS A 601 -37.97 -27.23 -4.10
CA LYS A 601 -38.42 -28.63 -4.24
C LYS A 601 -38.22 -29.16 -5.66
N LYS A 602 -38.33 -28.32 -6.69
CA LYS A 602 -38.14 -28.73 -8.09
C LYS A 602 -36.67 -29.10 -8.38
N TYR A 603 -35.73 -28.57 -7.61
CA TYR A 603 -34.30 -28.72 -7.80
C TYR A 603 -33.64 -29.53 -6.67
N GLU A 604 -34.44 -30.28 -5.91
CA GLU A 604 -33.96 -31.07 -4.75
C GLU A 604 -32.76 -31.98 -5.10
N TRP A 605 -32.75 -32.53 -6.32
CA TRP A 605 -31.67 -33.39 -6.79
C TRP A 605 -30.36 -32.62 -6.94
N ASP A 606 -30.39 -31.42 -7.51
CA ASP A 606 -29.21 -30.60 -7.78
C ASP A 606 -28.66 -29.95 -6.49
N LEU A 607 -29.52 -29.71 -5.51
CA LEU A 607 -29.17 -29.19 -4.20
C LEU A 607 -28.51 -30.24 -3.28
N LYS A 608 -28.84 -31.52 -3.47
CA LYS A 608 -28.29 -32.60 -2.65
C LYS A 608 -26.89 -32.99 -3.09
N TRP A 609 -26.05 -33.32 -2.12
CA TRP A 609 -24.75 -33.92 -2.35
C TRP A 609 -24.94 -35.28 -3.08
N GLN A 610 -24.15 -35.46 -4.12
CA GLN A 610 -24.18 -36.66 -4.95
C GLN A 610 -22.84 -37.39 -4.82
N ALA A 611 -22.83 -38.70 -5.05
CA ALA A 611 -21.60 -39.48 -5.01
C ALA A 611 -20.50 -38.97 -5.95
N TYR A 612 -20.83 -38.32 -7.08
CA TYR A 612 -19.86 -37.73 -7.98
C TYR A 612 -19.19 -36.49 -7.38
N ASP A 613 -19.86 -35.76 -6.47
CA ASP A 613 -19.27 -34.63 -5.76
C ASP A 613 -18.12 -35.13 -4.86
N THR A 614 -18.32 -36.25 -4.16
CA THR A 614 -17.29 -36.94 -3.38
C THR A 614 -16.13 -37.40 -4.27
N LEU A 615 -16.40 -37.91 -5.49
CA LEU A 615 -15.34 -38.26 -6.45
C LEU A 615 -14.52 -37.06 -6.83
N ASN A 616 -15.14 -35.95 -7.21
CA ASN A 616 -14.47 -34.71 -7.57
C ASN A 616 -13.65 -34.19 -6.39
N MET A 617 -14.24 -34.11 -5.20
CA MET A 617 -13.56 -33.66 -3.99
C MET A 617 -12.30 -34.51 -3.69
N SER A 618 -12.41 -35.84 -3.86
CA SER A 618 -11.32 -36.78 -3.54
C SER A 618 -10.04 -36.57 -4.36
N ILE A 619 -10.15 -35.91 -5.51
CA ILE A 619 -9.03 -35.56 -6.39
C ILE A 619 -8.76 -34.04 -6.48
N GLY A 620 -9.42 -33.23 -5.62
CA GLY A 620 -9.24 -31.80 -5.56
C GLY A 620 -9.88 -31.02 -6.69
N GLN A 621 -10.98 -31.52 -7.23
CA GLN A 621 -11.78 -30.88 -8.28
C GLN A 621 -13.16 -30.45 -7.75
N GLY A 622 -14.02 -29.94 -8.62
CA GLY A 622 -15.33 -29.40 -8.25
C GLY A 622 -15.16 -28.06 -7.52
N ASP A 623 -15.95 -27.87 -6.46
CA ASP A 623 -15.93 -26.63 -5.67
C ASP A 623 -14.75 -26.55 -4.69
N ASN A 624 -13.77 -27.45 -4.79
CA ASN A 624 -12.57 -27.41 -3.94
C ASN A 624 -11.64 -26.28 -4.37
N LEU A 625 -11.44 -25.29 -3.51
CA LEU A 625 -10.65 -24.08 -3.78
C LEU A 625 -9.67 -23.81 -2.64
N ASN A 626 -8.39 -23.71 -2.95
CA ASN A 626 -7.33 -23.45 -1.97
C ASN A 626 -6.32 -22.44 -2.52
N THR A 627 -5.76 -21.59 -1.64
CA THR A 627 -4.75 -20.62 -2.06
C THR A 627 -3.38 -21.28 -2.20
N PRO A 628 -2.46 -20.81 -3.05
CA PRO A 628 -1.08 -21.28 -3.10
C PRO A 628 -0.38 -21.22 -1.75
N LEU A 629 -0.68 -20.22 -0.91
CA LEU A 629 -0.17 -20.11 0.45
C LEU A 629 -0.66 -21.27 1.33
N GLN A 630 -1.94 -21.62 1.26
CA GLN A 630 -2.48 -22.80 1.95
C GLN A 630 -1.82 -24.09 1.45
N LEU A 631 -1.62 -24.21 0.13
CA LEU A 631 -0.97 -25.38 -0.46
C LEU A 631 0.50 -25.52 -0.02
N ALA A 632 1.24 -24.43 0.11
CA ALA A 632 2.60 -24.44 0.67
C ALA A 632 2.59 -24.81 2.16
N SER A 633 1.66 -24.22 2.94
CA SER A 633 1.55 -24.45 4.39
C SER A 633 1.21 -25.90 4.74
N TYR A 634 0.23 -26.50 4.04
CA TYR A 634 -0.14 -27.89 4.35
C TYR A 634 0.94 -28.88 3.92
N VAL A 635 1.67 -28.61 2.83
CA VAL A 635 2.80 -29.44 2.42
C VAL A 635 3.95 -29.30 3.41
N ALA A 636 4.19 -28.11 3.95
CA ALA A 636 5.12 -27.92 5.06
C ALA A 636 4.69 -28.73 6.30
N ALA A 637 3.39 -28.78 6.62
CA ALA A 637 2.88 -29.61 7.71
C ALA A 637 3.05 -31.11 7.45
N ILE A 638 2.89 -31.58 6.21
CA ILE A 638 3.22 -32.97 5.85
C ILE A 638 4.70 -33.25 6.08
N ALA A 639 5.56 -32.30 5.70
CA ALA A 639 7.02 -32.47 5.80
C ALA A 639 7.55 -32.47 7.24
N ASN A 640 6.92 -31.71 8.15
CA ASN A 640 7.39 -31.50 9.53
C ASN A 640 6.62 -32.29 10.60
N GLU A 641 6.20 -33.51 10.29
CA GLU A 641 5.51 -34.40 11.23
C GLU A 641 4.10 -33.91 11.66
N GLY A 642 3.44 -33.09 10.82
CA GLY A 642 2.06 -32.70 11.01
C GLY A 642 1.86 -31.39 11.76
N THR A 643 2.90 -30.63 12.06
CA THR A 643 2.75 -29.31 12.71
C THR A 643 2.37 -28.26 11.66
N LEU A 644 1.17 -27.66 11.78
CA LEU A 644 0.74 -26.56 10.95
C LEU A 644 1.14 -25.23 11.60
N TYR A 645 2.16 -24.56 11.05
CA TYR A 645 2.59 -23.24 11.49
C TYR A 645 1.75 -22.15 10.83
N LYS A 646 1.54 -21.04 11.56
CA LYS A 646 1.04 -19.79 10.98
C LYS A 646 2.11 -19.21 10.06
N PRO A 647 1.83 -18.99 8.77
CA PRO A 647 2.78 -18.31 7.90
C PRO A 647 2.92 -16.83 8.30
N TYR A 648 4.13 -16.28 8.22
CA TYR A 648 4.40 -14.89 8.52
C TYR A 648 5.50 -14.33 7.61
N LEU A 649 5.41 -13.01 7.34
CA LEU A 649 6.30 -12.26 6.46
C LEU A 649 7.26 -11.36 7.23
N VAL A 650 6.85 -10.83 8.38
CA VAL A 650 7.67 -9.92 9.18
C VAL A 650 8.31 -10.66 10.31
N GLU A 651 9.64 -10.62 10.39
CA GLU A 651 10.41 -11.20 11.49
C GLU A 651 10.55 -10.22 12.65
N LYS A 652 10.88 -8.94 12.35
CA LYS A 652 11.17 -7.93 13.37
C LYS A 652 10.68 -6.56 12.96
N VAL A 653 10.33 -5.76 13.99
CA VAL A 653 10.16 -4.32 13.91
C VAL A 653 11.26 -3.66 14.73
N ILE A 654 12.02 -2.78 14.09
CA ILE A 654 13.20 -2.12 14.69
C ILE A 654 12.97 -0.61 14.67
N SER A 655 13.25 0.08 15.80
CA SER A 655 13.16 1.52 15.88
C SER A 655 14.24 2.20 15.03
N PRO A 656 14.08 3.50 14.68
CA PRO A 656 15.12 4.27 13.99
C PRO A 656 16.49 4.26 14.68
N ASP A 657 16.52 4.06 15.99
CA ASP A 657 17.73 4.00 16.80
C ASP A 657 18.33 2.59 16.88
N GLY A 658 17.70 1.59 16.23
CA GLY A 658 18.14 0.20 16.17
C GLY A 658 17.66 -0.65 17.34
N GLU A 659 16.71 -0.18 18.15
CA GLU A 659 16.10 -0.95 19.22
C GLU A 659 15.05 -1.92 18.65
N LEU A 660 15.06 -3.16 19.12
CA LEU A 660 14.05 -4.16 18.78
C LEU A 660 12.73 -3.84 19.49
N LEU A 661 11.72 -3.43 18.75
CA LEU A 661 10.39 -3.10 19.27
C LEU A 661 9.48 -4.33 19.35
N LYS A 662 9.53 -5.18 18.35
CA LYS A 662 8.70 -6.37 18.25
C LYS A 662 9.43 -7.46 17.46
N GLU A 663 9.27 -8.68 17.91
CA GLU A 663 9.75 -9.86 17.20
C GLU A 663 8.59 -10.82 16.98
N PHE A 664 8.48 -11.32 15.76
CA PHE A 664 7.51 -12.34 15.40
C PHE A 664 8.25 -13.66 15.32
N ASN A 665 7.74 -14.63 16.06
CA ASN A 665 8.34 -15.95 16.14
C ASN A 665 7.38 -16.98 15.54
N LYS A 666 7.89 -18.17 15.26
CA LYS A 666 7.09 -19.30 14.85
C LYS A 666 5.93 -19.55 15.79
N GLU A 667 4.74 -19.68 15.26
CA GLU A 667 3.50 -19.97 15.97
C GLU A 667 2.86 -21.22 15.36
N ALA A 668 2.73 -22.29 16.16
CA ALA A 668 1.97 -23.47 15.75
C ALA A 668 0.48 -23.18 15.87
N ARG A 669 -0.25 -23.21 14.73
CA ARG A 669 -1.72 -23.11 14.73
C ARG A 669 -2.38 -24.35 15.26
N SER A 670 -1.91 -25.50 14.81
CA SER A 670 -2.45 -26.81 15.18
C SER A 670 -1.43 -27.92 14.92
N GLN A 671 -1.71 -29.07 15.51
CA GLN A 671 -1.06 -30.34 15.20
C GLN A 671 -2.10 -31.23 14.51
N VAL A 672 -1.85 -31.58 13.25
CA VAL A 672 -2.73 -32.48 12.48
C VAL A 672 -2.84 -33.82 13.18
N GLN A 673 -4.06 -34.27 13.40
CA GLN A 673 -4.33 -35.54 14.09
C GLN A 673 -4.17 -36.72 13.12
N ILE A 674 -2.90 -37.02 12.78
CA ILE A 674 -2.52 -38.10 11.88
C ILE A 674 -1.43 -38.94 12.56
N LYS A 675 -1.54 -40.25 12.42
CA LYS A 675 -0.52 -41.20 12.97
C LYS A 675 0.77 -41.05 12.19
N PRO A 676 1.95 -41.06 12.88
CA PRO A 676 3.26 -40.94 12.23
C PRO A 676 3.47 -41.95 11.11
N GLU A 677 3.03 -43.21 11.31
CA GLU A 677 3.12 -44.25 10.29
C GLU A 677 2.30 -43.93 9.03
N ASN A 678 1.12 -43.33 9.17
CA ASN A 678 0.26 -42.95 8.05
C ASN A 678 0.81 -41.73 7.31
N LEU A 679 1.32 -40.75 8.06
CA LEU A 679 1.97 -39.59 7.48
C LEU A 679 3.22 -40.00 6.68
N LYS A 680 4.01 -40.94 7.20
CA LYS A 680 5.18 -41.49 6.52
C LYS A 680 4.82 -42.14 5.16
N ILE A 681 3.71 -42.87 5.08
CA ILE A 681 3.23 -43.46 3.83
C ILE A 681 2.95 -42.37 2.78
N ILE A 682 2.36 -41.25 3.20
CA ILE A 682 2.10 -40.09 2.33
C ILE A 682 3.43 -39.47 1.87
N GLN A 683 4.36 -39.26 2.80
CA GLN A 683 5.69 -38.74 2.49
C GLN A 683 6.46 -39.65 1.51
N GLU A 684 6.45 -40.96 1.74
CA GLU A 684 7.06 -41.96 0.83
C GLU A 684 6.40 -41.89 -0.56
N GLY A 685 5.07 -41.80 -0.64
CA GLY A 685 4.34 -41.64 -1.91
C GLY A 685 4.74 -40.35 -2.64
N MET A 686 4.84 -39.23 -1.93
CA MET A 686 5.32 -37.96 -2.48
C MET A 686 6.79 -38.04 -2.95
N HIS A 687 7.64 -38.71 -2.21
CA HIS A 687 9.05 -38.93 -2.62
C HIS A 687 9.13 -39.71 -3.93
N LEU A 688 8.37 -40.79 -4.07
CA LEU A 688 8.32 -41.59 -5.29
C LEU A 688 7.88 -40.78 -6.52
N VAL A 689 7.11 -39.71 -6.36
CA VAL A 689 6.75 -38.76 -7.46
C VAL A 689 7.97 -38.16 -8.13
N THR A 690 9.05 -37.95 -7.41
CA THR A 690 10.30 -37.35 -7.91
C THR A 690 11.27 -38.38 -8.52
N LEU A 691 10.94 -39.66 -8.42
CA LEU A 691 11.86 -40.77 -8.78
C LEU A 691 11.45 -41.49 -10.06
N PRO A 692 12.42 -41.86 -10.93
CA PRO A 692 12.15 -42.74 -12.06
C PRO A 692 11.80 -44.18 -11.56
N PRO A 693 11.15 -45.00 -12.44
CA PRO A 693 10.76 -44.67 -13.79
C PRO A 693 9.39 -44.00 -13.89
N ASN A 694 8.52 -44.03 -12.86
CA ASN A 694 7.10 -43.75 -13.01
C ASN A 694 6.65 -42.47 -12.27
N GLY A 695 7.55 -41.80 -11.57
CA GLY A 695 7.19 -40.59 -10.84
C GLY A 695 6.77 -39.47 -11.81
N THR A 696 5.61 -38.86 -11.55
CA THR A 696 5.05 -37.82 -12.44
C THR A 696 5.93 -36.57 -12.54
N ALA A 697 6.84 -36.32 -11.56
CA ALA A 697 7.82 -35.24 -11.58
C ALA A 697 9.27 -35.74 -11.68
N ALA A 698 9.51 -37.03 -12.02
CA ALA A 698 10.86 -37.57 -12.12
C ALA A 698 11.76 -36.80 -13.10
N GLY A 699 11.20 -36.33 -14.22
CA GLY A 699 11.91 -35.48 -15.18
C GLY A 699 12.29 -34.10 -14.63
N VAL A 700 11.43 -33.51 -13.81
CA VAL A 700 11.64 -32.22 -13.17
C VAL A 700 12.82 -32.29 -12.18
N PHE A 701 12.86 -33.33 -11.36
CA PHE A 701 13.86 -33.49 -10.31
C PHE A 701 15.11 -34.26 -10.78
N SER A 702 15.20 -34.60 -12.07
CA SER A 702 16.39 -35.19 -12.64
C SER A 702 17.59 -34.25 -12.49
N GLY A 703 18.67 -34.74 -11.87
CA GLY A 703 19.86 -33.96 -11.57
C GLY A 703 19.70 -32.91 -10.46
N PHE A 704 18.62 -32.93 -9.69
CA PHE A 704 18.54 -32.17 -8.46
C PHE A 704 19.53 -32.73 -7.42
N LYS A 705 20.30 -31.88 -6.76
CA LYS A 705 21.34 -32.31 -5.86
C LYS A 705 20.83 -32.77 -4.50
N GLN A 706 19.63 -32.30 -4.14
CA GLN A 706 18.97 -32.72 -2.91
C GLN A 706 17.94 -33.81 -3.20
N THR A 707 17.49 -34.47 -2.16
CA THR A 707 16.27 -35.30 -2.25
C THR A 707 15.03 -34.41 -2.17
N ALA A 708 13.93 -34.84 -2.78
CA ALA A 708 12.69 -34.09 -2.74
C ALA A 708 11.47 -35.03 -2.63
N ALA A 709 10.38 -34.48 -2.15
CA ALA A 709 9.07 -35.08 -2.22
C ALA A 709 8.11 -34.06 -2.87
N ALA A 710 7.28 -34.52 -3.79
CA ALA A 710 6.45 -33.59 -4.57
C ALA A 710 5.07 -34.19 -4.90
N LYS A 711 4.19 -33.34 -5.39
CA LYS A 711 2.95 -33.77 -6.04
C LYS A 711 2.58 -32.82 -7.18
N THR A 712 2.39 -33.37 -8.35
CA THR A 712 1.87 -32.63 -9.52
C THR A 712 0.37 -32.47 -9.44
N GLY A 713 -0.15 -31.36 -9.90
CA GLY A 713 -1.57 -31.06 -10.01
C GLY A 713 -1.93 -30.56 -11.41
N THR A 714 -3.10 -30.93 -11.83
CA THR A 714 -3.76 -30.41 -13.02
C THR A 714 -5.24 -30.21 -12.64
N ALA A 715 -5.71 -28.98 -12.66
CA ALA A 715 -7.07 -28.65 -12.30
C ALA A 715 -7.85 -28.16 -13.52
N GLU A 716 -8.91 -28.85 -13.87
CA GLU A 716 -9.75 -28.52 -15.01
C GLU A 716 -10.49 -27.19 -14.77
N VAL A 717 -10.58 -26.37 -15.80
CA VAL A 717 -11.28 -25.07 -15.79
C VAL A 717 -12.41 -25.13 -16.80
N TYR A 718 -13.59 -24.75 -16.34
CA TYR A 718 -14.80 -24.70 -17.15
C TYR A 718 -15.35 -23.28 -17.22
N ASP A 719 -15.95 -22.93 -18.36
CA ASP A 719 -16.70 -21.68 -18.50
C ASP A 719 -18.10 -21.77 -17.84
N ALA A 720 -18.84 -20.67 -17.85
CA ALA A 720 -20.21 -20.60 -17.31
C ALA A 720 -21.19 -21.54 -18.03
N SER A 721 -20.85 -22.02 -19.24
CA SER A 721 -21.66 -22.99 -20.03
C SER A 721 -21.18 -24.42 -19.83
N SER A 722 -20.33 -24.68 -18.84
CA SER A 722 -19.71 -25.98 -18.54
C SER A 722 -18.85 -26.55 -19.68
N ASN A 723 -18.30 -25.70 -20.55
CA ASN A 723 -17.30 -26.13 -21.53
C ASN A 723 -15.91 -26.13 -20.89
N HIS A 724 -15.18 -27.21 -21.09
CA HIS A 724 -13.76 -27.24 -20.67
C HIS A 724 -12.93 -26.26 -21.50
N ILE A 725 -12.31 -25.27 -20.86
CA ILE A 725 -11.54 -24.19 -21.51
C ILE A 725 -10.04 -24.30 -21.28
N GLY A 726 -9.57 -25.19 -20.42
CA GLY A 726 -8.17 -25.43 -20.14
C GLY A 726 -7.94 -25.97 -18.74
N ASN A 727 -6.67 -26.04 -18.35
CA ASN A 727 -6.29 -26.55 -17.03
C ASN A 727 -5.33 -25.58 -16.33
N HIS A 728 -5.49 -25.40 -15.02
CA HIS A 728 -4.42 -24.86 -14.20
C HIS A 728 -3.34 -25.91 -13.96
N ALA A 729 -2.10 -25.50 -14.01
CA ALA A 729 -0.95 -26.37 -13.71
C ALA A 729 -0.45 -26.06 -12.31
N LEU A 730 -0.32 -27.10 -11.47
CA LEU A 730 0.16 -26.96 -10.11
C LEU A 730 1.31 -27.94 -9.82
N LEU A 731 2.18 -27.54 -8.94
CA LEU A 731 3.14 -28.43 -8.28
C LEU A 731 3.36 -27.94 -6.86
N VAL A 732 3.36 -28.90 -5.92
CA VAL A 732 3.80 -28.69 -4.55
C VAL A 732 4.95 -29.64 -4.26
N ALA A 733 5.93 -29.15 -3.48
CA ALA A 733 7.11 -29.96 -3.12
C ALA A 733 7.70 -29.50 -1.80
N TYR A 734 8.48 -30.36 -1.18
CA TYR A 734 9.39 -29.99 -0.10
C TYR A 734 10.75 -30.68 -0.32
N ALA A 735 11.79 -30.08 0.21
CA ALA A 735 13.15 -30.59 0.12
C ALA A 735 13.99 -30.13 1.34
N PRO A 736 15.04 -30.92 1.76
CA PRO A 736 15.28 -32.31 1.39
C PRO A 736 14.20 -33.25 1.94
N TYR A 737 14.05 -34.42 1.35
CA TYR A 737 13.02 -35.39 1.80
C TYR A 737 13.28 -35.91 3.23
N GLU A 738 14.54 -36.27 3.56
CA GLU A 738 14.89 -36.84 4.85
C GLU A 738 14.96 -35.83 5.99
N LYS A 739 15.29 -34.59 5.69
CA LYS A 739 15.36 -33.48 6.63
C LYS A 739 14.77 -32.25 6.00
N PRO A 740 13.47 -32.10 6.01
CA PRO A 740 12.79 -31.02 5.33
C PRO A 740 13.20 -29.64 5.87
N GLU A 741 13.51 -28.73 4.94
CA GLU A 741 13.87 -27.33 5.22
C GLU A 741 12.89 -26.36 4.57
N VAL A 742 12.51 -26.62 3.32
CA VAL A 742 11.69 -25.71 2.52
C VAL A 742 10.55 -26.43 1.82
N ALA A 743 9.38 -25.80 1.80
CA ALA A 743 8.23 -26.21 1.01
C ALA A 743 7.88 -25.14 -0.03
N VAL A 744 7.48 -25.58 -1.22
CA VAL A 744 7.10 -24.72 -2.35
C VAL A 744 5.76 -25.15 -2.93
N ALA A 745 4.93 -24.16 -3.26
CA ALA A 745 3.73 -24.34 -4.06
C ALA A 745 3.77 -23.39 -5.27
N VAL A 746 3.56 -23.96 -6.47
CA VAL A 746 3.50 -23.19 -7.72
C VAL A 746 2.19 -23.48 -8.41
N MET A 747 1.54 -22.43 -8.91
CA MET A 747 0.32 -22.48 -9.70
C MET A 747 0.46 -21.58 -10.93
N LEU A 748 0.13 -22.11 -12.12
CA LEU A 748 0.03 -21.35 -13.37
C LEU A 748 -1.40 -21.41 -13.88
N GLU A 749 -2.06 -20.26 -14.02
CA GLU A 749 -3.39 -20.18 -14.63
C GLU A 749 -3.34 -20.65 -16.09
N PHE A 750 -4.21 -21.59 -16.46
CA PHE A 750 -4.25 -22.21 -17.79
C PHE A 750 -2.90 -22.83 -18.22
N GLY A 751 -2.07 -23.20 -17.25
CA GLY A 751 -0.74 -23.76 -17.46
C GLY A 751 -0.71 -25.20 -17.97
N GLN A 752 -1.85 -25.83 -18.18
CA GLN A 752 -2.09 -27.16 -18.76
C GLN A 752 -1.63 -28.32 -17.89
N ALA A 753 -0.34 -28.57 -17.74
CA ALA A 753 0.19 -29.76 -17.07
C ALA A 753 1.20 -29.38 -15.97
N GLY A 754 0.93 -29.84 -14.75
CA GLY A 754 1.75 -29.50 -13.58
C GLY A 754 3.22 -29.90 -13.74
N SER A 755 3.51 -31.12 -14.20
CA SER A 755 4.89 -31.58 -14.40
C SER A 755 5.65 -30.83 -15.50
N THR A 756 4.95 -30.42 -16.56
CA THR A 756 5.61 -29.81 -17.73
C THR A 756 5.89 -28.33 -17.53
N TYR A 757 4.97 -27.61 -16.84
CA TYR A 757 5.05 -26.16 -16.76
C TYR A 757 5.26 -25.63 -15.35
N ALA A 758 4.48 -26.06 -14.33
CA ALA A 758 4.69 -25.63 -12.96
C ALA A 758 5.92 -26.27 -12.29
N GLY A 759 6.26 -27.50 -12.70
CA GLY A 759 7.42 -28.22 -12.20
C GLY A 759 8.75 -27.51 -12.39
N PRO A 760 9.12 -27.12 -13.60
CA PRO A 760 10.36 -26.37 -13.84
C PRO A 760 10.46 -25.05 -13.05
N VAL A 761 9.33 -24.35 -12.84
CA VAL A 761 9.28 -23.15 -11.99
C VAL A 761 9.65 -23.51 -10.56
N ALA A 762 8.98 -24.52 -9.97
CA ALA A 762 9.27 -24.97 -8.61
C ALA A 762 10.72 -25.46 -8.47
N ARG A 763 11.26 -26.15 -9.50
CA ARG A 763 12.64 -26.61 -9.51
C ARG A 763 13.64 -25.44 -9.47
N ASN A 764 13.45 -24.41 -10.27
CA ASN A 764 14.32 -23.24 -10.29
C ASN A 764 14.30 -22.50 -8.94
N ILE A 765 13.14 -22.42 -8.30
CA ILE A 765 13.02 -21.85 -6.94
C ILE A 765 13.82 -22.66 -5.92
N LEU A 766 13.70 -23.98 -5.96
CA LEU A 766 14.45 -24.86 -5.06
C LEU A 766 15.96 -24.84 -5.36
N ASP A 767 16.37 -24.78 -6.65
CA ASP A 767 17.76 -24.61 -7.03
C ASP A 767 18.34 -23.33 -6.41
N ALA A 768 17.65 -22.19 -6.53
CA ALA A 768 18.07 -20.94 -5.92
C ALA A 768 18.18 -21.03 -4.39
N TYR A 769 17.19 -21.63 -3.72
CA TYR A 769 17.24 -21.81 -2.26
C TYR A 769 18.46 -22.58 -1.78
N PHE A 770 18.87 -23.62 -2.53
CA PHE A 770 20.05 -24.42 -2.21
C PHE A 770 21.37 -23.88 -2.81
N GLY A 771 21.37 -22.63 -3.32
CA GLY A 771 22.55 -21.97 -3.86
C GLY A 771 23.01 -22.51 -5.21
N GLU A 772 22.11 -23.15 -5.96
CA GLU A 772 22.35 -23.61 -7.32
C GLU A 772 21.83 -22.55 -8.31
N GLU A 773 22.47 -22.43 -9.45
CA GLU A 773 22.06 -21.47 -10.49
C GLU A 773 20.77 -21.97 -11.19
N PRO A 774 19.64 -21.20 -11.13
CA PRO A 774 18.42 -21.54 -11.83
C PRO A 774 18.64 -21.54 -13.35
N LYS A 775 18.03 -22.51 -14.04
CA LYS A 775 18.13 -22.63 -15.49
C LYS A 775 17.01 -21.81 -16.14
N SER A 776 17.34 -20.98 -17.13
CA SER A 776 16.30 -20.30 -17.91
C SER A 776 15.32 -21.32 -18.51
N LEU A 777 14.03 -21.01 -18.37
CA LEU A 777 12.93 -21.82 -18.92
C LEU A 777 12.61 -21.48 -20.37
N LEU A 778 13.21 -20.42 -20.89
CA LEU A 778 13.05 -19.91 -22.24
C LEU A 778 14.32 -20.11 -23.09
N PRO A 779 14.21 -20.13 -24.43
CA PRO A 779 15.35 -20.03 -25.31
C PRO A 779 16.18 -18.76 -25.04
N PRO A 780 17.51 -18.76 -25.20
CA PRO A 780 18.38 -17.66 -24.81
C PRO A 780 17.98 -16.27 -25.35
N GLY A 781 17.49 -16.17 -26.58
CA GLY A 781 17.07 -14.89 -27.13
C GLY A 781 15.73 -14.37 -26.64
N GLU A 782 14.86 -15.23 -26.13
CA GLU A 782 13.55 -14.86 -25.57
C GLU A 782 13.68 -14.45 -24.10
N ALA A 783 14.58 -15.07 -23.36
CA ALA A 783 14.88 -14.67 -21.98
C ALA A 783 15.42 -13.23 -21.91
N GLU A 784 16.36 -12.88 -22.81
CA GLU A 784 16.89 -11.51 -22.92
C GLU A 784 15.82 -10.48 -23.32
N GLN A 785 14.83 -10.87 -24.14
CA GLN A 785 13.74 -9.96 -24.50
C GLN A 785 12.78 -9.72 -23.32
N LEU A 786 12.52 -10.72 -22.52
CA LEU A 786 11.70 -10.60 -21.33
C LEU A 786 12.38 -9.66 -20.31
N GLU A 787 13.67 -9.86 -20.05
CA GLU A 787 14.48 -8.99 -19.18
C GLU A 787 14.54 -7.54 -19.70
N LYS A 788 14.68 -7.33 -21.02
CA LYS A 788 14.67 -5.99 -21.61
C LYS A 788 13.33 -5.30 -21.52
N SER A 789 12.22 -6.02 -21.67
CA SER A 789 10.87 -5.42 -21.52
C SER A 789 10.60 -5.00 -20.07
N GLU A 790 11.27 -5.61 -19.12
CA GLU A 790 11.24 -5.22 -17.71
C GLU A 790 12.20 -4.03 -17.46
N GLN A 791 13.37 -3.99 -18.09
CA GLN A 791 14.38 -2.91 -17.97
C GLN A 791 13.99 -1.61 -18.71
N ASP A 792 13.21 -1.66 -19.78
CA ASP A 792 12.70 -0.44 -20.45
C ASP A 792 11.79 0.40 -19.55
N GLN A 793 11.34 -0.15 -18.42
CA GLN A 793 10.68 0.61 -17.35
C GLN A 793 11.67 1.29 -16.37
N GLU A 794 12.96 0.91 -16.36
CA GLU A 794 14.02 1.49 -15.51
C GLU A 794 14.59 2.83 -16.00
N LEU A 795 14.31 3.27 -17.23
CA LEU A 795 14.91 4.48 -17.82
C LEU A 795 14.64 5.79 -17.03
N THR A 796 13.57 5.85 -16.28
CA THR A 796 13.21 7.03 -15.49
C THR A 796 14.11 7.24 -14.26
N LEU A 797 14.67 6.19 -13.67
CA LEU A 797 15.53 6.27 -12.49
C LEU A 797 16.95 6.75 -12.85
N ASN A 798 17.52 6.24 -13.94
CA ASN A 798 18.85 6.64 -14.40
C ASN A 798 18.90 8.10 -14.86
N ASP A 799 17.81 8.62 -15.44
CA ASP A 799 17.67 10.04 -15.77
C ASP A 799 17.70 10.89 -14.51
N TRP A 800 16.97 10.51 -13.48
CA TRP A 800 16.92 11.24 -12.21
C TRP A 800 18.28 11.23 -11.48
N LEU A 801 19.00 10.11 -11.45
CA LEU A 801 20.31 9.99 -10.86
C LEU A 801 21.37 10.88 -11.55
N SER A 802 21.25 11.09 -12.85
CA SER A 802 22.15 11.98 -13.61
C SER A 802 21.99 13.45 -13.20
N HIS A 803 20.81 13.87 -12.77
CA HIS A 803 20.49 15.22 -12.34
C HIS A 803 21.15 15.58 -11.01
N TRP A 804 21.28 14.62 -10.07
CA TRP A 804 21.96 14.87 -8.79
C TRP A 804 23.45 15.20 -8.91
N GLN A 805 24.08 14.81 -9.99
CA GLN A 805 25.48 15.17 -10.24
C GLN A 805 25.68 16.67 -10.53
N GLN A 806 24.60 17.39 -10.79
CA GLN A 806 24.59 18.80 -11.17
C GLN A 806 24.13 19.72 -10.03
N VAL A 807 23.86 19.20 -8.82
CA VAL A 807 23.41 20.00 -7.68
C VAL A 807 24.49 21.01 -7.27
N PRO A 808 24.21 22.31 -7.24
CA PRO A 808 25.13 23.33 -6.75
C PRO A 808 25.44 23.15 -5.27
N ASP A 809 26.71 23.37 -4.88
CA ASP A 809 27.16 23.17 -3.50
C ASP A 809 26.65 24.25 -2.52
N ASP A 810 26.08 25.34 -3.03
CA ASP A 810 25.57 26.51 -2.29
C ASP A 810 24.06 26.44 -1.98
N LEU A 811 23.37 25.35 -2.35
CA LEU A 811 21.97 25.17 -1.96
C LEU A 811 21.86 25.14 -0.42
N PRO A 812 20.96 25.96 0.17
CA PRO A 812 20.80 25.97 1.62
C PRO A 812 20.37 24.58 2.11
N THR A 813 20.93 24.18 3.26
CA THR A 813 20.51 22.97 3.97
C THR A 813 19.01 23.07 4.24
N LEU A 814 18.24 22.22 3.58
CA LEU A 814 16.81 22.07 3.79
C LEU A 814 16.57 21.09 4.95
N ALA A 815 15.40 20.60 5.15
CA ALA A 815 14.93 19.93 6.34
C ALA A 815 15.89 18.91 6.99
N TRP A 816 16.82 18.31 6.21
CA TRP A 816 17.75 17.32 6.73
C TRP A 816 19.19 17.67 6.41
N PRO A 817 20.04 17.77 7.45
CA PRO A 817 21.45 18.10 7.26
C PRO A 817 22.13 17.07 6.34
N GLY A 818 22.78 17.56 5.27
CA GLY A 818 23.57 16.73 4.36
C GLY A 818 22.91 16.37 3.03
N TRP A 819 21.62 16.56 2.87
CA TRP A 819 20.91 16.22 1.63
C TRP A 819 21.33 17.05 0.41
N ASN A 820 21.81 18.25 0.63
CA ASN A 820 22.31 19.14 -0.40
C ASN A 820 23.78 18.92 -0.77
N LYS A 821 24.44 17.87 -0.25
CA LYS A 821 25.82 17.56 -0.61
C LYS A 821 25.88 16.65 -1.82
N LYS A 822 26.68 17.06 -2.83
CA LYS A 822 26.98 16.19 -3.96
C LYS A 822 27.60 14.89 -3.52
N PRO A 823 27.25 13.77 -4.15
CA PRO A 823 27.97 12.52 -3.98
C PRO A 823 29.40 12.69 -4.48
N THR A 824 30.37 12.66 -3.57
CA THR A 824 31.79 12.67 -3.94
C THR A 824 32.34 11.26 -3.84
N GLY A 825 32.93 10.75 -4.92
CA GLY A 825 33.65 9.47 -4.93
C GLY A 825 32.78 8.23 -5.13
N LEU A 826 31.53 8.38 -5.58
CA LEU A 826 30.66 7.25 -5.87
C LEU A 826 31.12 6.49 -7.13
N GLN A 827 31.38 5.21 -6.99
CA GLN A 827 31.69 4.29 -8.07
C GLN A 827 30.66 3.16 -8.08
N GLY A 828 29.69 3.22 -8.97
CA GLY A 828 28.66 2.18 -9.11
C GLY A 828 27.26 2.58 -8.65
N GLU A 829 26.26 1.87 -9.17
CA GLU A 829 24.83 2.16 -8.95
C GLU A 829 24.41 1.90 -7.51
N ASP A 830 24.89 0.83 -6.88
CA ASP A 830 24.58 0.47 -5.49
C ASP A 830 25.04 1.54 -4.48
N GLU A 831 26.14 2.24 -4.76
CA GLU A 831 26.62 3.31 -3.90
C GLU A 831 25.81 4.60 -4.07
N ARG A 832 25.20 4.84 -5.23
CA ARG A 832 24.33 5.99 -5.47
C ARG A 832 23.04 5.90 -4.68
N TYR A 833 22.42 4.72 -4.65
CA TYR A 833 21.24 4.47 -3.81
C TYR A 833 21.50 4.72 -2.34
N ARG A 834 22.65 4.28 -1.83
CA ARG A 834 23.06 4.50 -0.43
C ARG A 834 23.29 5.98 -0.12
N TYR A 835 23.66 6.77 -1.10
CA TYR A 835 23.90 8.19 -0.89
C TYR A 835 22.61 9.00 -0.68
N TYR A 836 21.55 8.69 -1.38
CA TYR A 836 20.28 9.45 -1.31
C TYR A 836 19.58 9.34 0.04
N ASN A 837 19.81 8.26 0.74
CA ASN A 837 19.28 8.03 2.06
C ASN A 837 20.19 8.56 3.18
N ASP A 838 20.99 9.50 2.90
CA ASP A 838 21.93 10.28 3.70
C ASP A 838 22.29 9.81 5.12
N ARG A 839 22.84 10.75 5.91
CA ARG A 839 23.47 10.59 7.21
C ARG A 839 22.59 9.80 8.20
N LEU A 840 21.28 9.99 8.14
CA LEU A 840 20.33 9.30 9.00
C LEU A 840 20.27 7.80 8.68
N VAL A 841 20.20 7.46 7.38
CA VAL A 841 20.19 6.07 6.92
C VAL A 841 21.55 5.41 7.15
N ARG A 842 22.65 6.16 6.92
CA ARG A 842 23.99 5.66 7.26
C ARG A 842 24.18 5.46 8.76
N GLN A 843 23.64 6.36 9.59
CA GLN A 843 23.63 6.17 11.04
C GLN A 843 22.80 4.93 11.43
N ARG A 844 21.61 4.73 10.84
CA ARG A 844 20.77 3.57 11.05
C ARG A 844 21.44 2.27 10.58
N ALA A 845 22.01 2.27 9.37
CA ALA A 845 22.76 1.12 8.85
C ALA A 845 24.00 0.82 9.71
N ALA A 846 24.68 1.83 10.22
CA ALA A 846 25.81 1.66 11.13
C ALA A 846 25.36 1.14 12.51
N GLN A 847 24.21 1.59 13.02
CA GLN A 847 23.61 1.10 14.25
C GLN A 847 23.06 -0.32 14.10
N ALA A 848 22.35 -0.63 13.00
CA ALA A 848 21.90 -1.99 12.69
C ALA A 848 23.08 -2.95 12.51
N ALA A 849 24.18 -2.51 11.86
CA ALA A 849 25.40 -3.29 11.72
C ALA A 849 26.13 -3.47 13.07
N SER A 850 26.05 -2.49 13.99
CA SER A 850 26.62 -2.64 15.33
C SER A 850 25.82 -3.62 16.19
N THR A 851 24.48 -3.63 16.06
CA THR A 851 23.59 -4.58 16.74
C THR A 851 23.77 -6.00 16.20
N ARG A 852 24.06 -6.17 14.89
CA ARG A 852 24.41 -7.46 14.30
C ARG A 852 25.77 -7.99 14.78
N ARG A 853 26.76 -7.12 15.04
CA ARG A 853 28.07 -7.54 15.60
C ARG A 853 27.96 -8.10 17.02
N THR A 854 26.92 -7.80 17.74
CA THR A 854 26.64 -8.37 19.07
C THR A 854 25.99 -9.76 19.00
N ILE A 855 25.46 -10.18 17.85
CA ILE A 855 24.76 -11.47 17.65
C ILE A 855 25.64 -12.52 16.97
N THR A 856 26.71 -12.13 16.26
CA THR A 856 27.67 -13.07 15.67
C THR A 856 28.91 -13.13 16.52
N ALA A 857 29.19 -14.32 17.11
CA ALA A 857 30.45 -14.58 17.80
C ALA A 857 31.64 -14.33 16.83
N PRO A 858 32.73 -13.70 17.30
CA PRO A 858 33.89 -13.44 16.46
C PRO A 858 34.58 -14.73 16.06
N PRO A 859 35.14 -14.81 14.84
CA PRO A 859 35.97 -15.97 14.46
C PRO A 859 37.24 -16.00 15.34
N PRO A 860 37.74 -17.18 15.66
CA PRO A 860 38.92 -17.32 16.52
C PRO A 860 40.21 -16.90 15.77
N GLY A 861 40.88 -15.89 16.28
CA GLY A 861 42.26 -15.57 15.93
C GLY A 861 42.53 -14.18 15.43
N GLU A 862 42.72 -13.24 16.38
CA GLU A 862 43.75 -12.20 16.30
C GLU A 862 43.85 -11.50 17.67
N THR A 863 44.94 -11.78 18.36
CA THR A 863 45.32 -11.13 19.63
C THR A 863 45.80 -9.72 19.36
N GLN A 864 45.04 -8.70 19.69
CA GLN A 864 45.58 -7.36 19.93
C GLN A 864 45.52 -7.05 21.43
N ARG A 865 46.72 -6.68 21.94
CA ARG A 865 46.97 -6.31 23.33
C ARG A 865 46.16 -5.09 23.74
N GLN A 866 45.36 -5.23 24.79
CA GLN A 866 44.79 -4.10 25.53
C GLN A 866 45.84 -3.52 26.48
N PRO A 867 45.88 -2.20 26.74
CA PRO A 867 46.64 -1.60 27.84
C PRO A 867 45.97 -1.88 29.18
N ALA A 868 46.79 -2.11 30.22
CA ALA A 868 46.39 -2.46 31.55
C ALA A 868 45.54 -1.38 32.27
N PRO A 869 44.55 -1.76 33.09
CA PRO A 869 43.85 -0.82 33.97
C PRO A 869 44.68 -0.52 35.24
N PRO A 870 44.50 0.61 35.93
CA PRO A 870 45.21 1.00 37.14
C PRO A 870 44.79 0.18 38.35
N GLU A 871 45.78 -0.07 39.23
CA GLU A 871 45.66 -0.83 40.48
C GLU A 871 44.75 -0.16 41.52
N LEU A 872 43.96 -0.96 42.22
CA LEU A 872 43.32 -0.62 43.48
C LEU A 872 43.93 -1.48 44.61
N PRO A 873 44.06 -0.94 45.85
CA PRO A 873 44.82 -1.55 46.91
C PRO A 873 44.08 -2.68 47.66
N PRO A 874 44.79 -3.53 48.44
CA PRO A 874 44.27 -4.76 48.97
C PRO A 874 43.60 -4.62 50.33
N ASP A 875 42.63 -5.49 50.69
CA ASP A 875 42.44 -5.99 52.04
C ASP A 875 41.60 -7.25 52.10
N ASP A 876 42.27 -8.21 52.62
CA ASP A 876 41.93 -9.31 53.50
C ASP A 876 40.58 -10.01 53.60
N ALA A 877 40.72 -11.32 53.56
CA ALA A 877 40.11 -12.41 54.31
C ALA A 877 39.36 -13.47 53.52
N ALA A 878 40.03 -14.59 53.34
CA ALA A 878 39.50 -15.91 52.99
C ALA A 878 39.30 -16.79 54.22
N PRO A 879 38.89 -18.02 53.98
CA PRO A 879 37.62 -18.73 53.95
C PRO A 879 37.37 -19.66 55.08
N PRO A 880 36.58 -20.66 55.18
CA PRO A 880 36.80 -22.02 54.65
C PRO A 880 35.50 -22.86 54.31
N PRO A 881 35.65 -24.20 54.15
CA PRO A 881 35.13 -24.86 52.95
C PRO A 881 33.96 -25.83 53.23
N SER A 882 33.48 -26.47 52.14
CA SER A 882 32.47 -27.51 52.02
C SER A 882 32.71 -28.72 52.95
N PRO A 883 31.68 -29.56 53.18
CA PRO A 883 31.83 -30.91 52.73
C PRO A 883 30.63 -31.57 52.02
N SER A 884 31.02 -32.51 51.18
CA SER A 884 30.28 -33.58 50.53
C SER A 884 29.61 -34.55 51.51
N ASN A 885 28.47 -35.15 51.07
CA ASN A 885 28.33 -36.60 51.05
C ASN A 885 26.92 -37.07 50.64
N ASP A 886 26.92 -37.89 49.61
CA ASP A 886 26.17 -39.14 49.41
C ASP A 886 25.13 -39.55 50.45
N THR A 887 23.97 -39.97 49.99
CA THR A 887 23.44 -41.37 50.04
C THR A 887 21.95 -41.43 49.61
N THR A 888 21.64 -42.30 48.70
CA THR A 888 20.33 -42.96 48.44
C THR A 888 20.21 -44.19 49.42
N PRO A 889 19.06 -44.91 49.48
CA PRO A 889 17.69 -44.82 49.06
C PRO A 889 16.67 -45.20 50.15
N GLY A 890 15.32 -45.11 49.83
CA GLY A 890 14.35 -45.80 50.70
C GLY A 890 12.88 -45.50 50.33
N GLU A 891 12.22 -46.56 49.96
CA GLU A 891 10.79 -46.77 49.69
C GLU A 891 9.84 -46.31 50.80
N ALA A 892 8.62 -45.84 50.38
CA ALA A 892 7.34 -46.44 50.76
C ALA A 892 6.15 -45.45 50.60
N GLU A 893 5.17 -45.90 49.89
CA GLU A 893 3.77 -45.42 49.88
C GLU A 893 3.07 -45.66 51.27
N PRO A 894 1.74 -45.36 51.47
CA PRO A 894 0.75 -44.61 50.70
C PRO A 894 -0.21 -43.74 51.61
N GLY A 895 -1.13 -43.03 50.96
CA GLY A 895 -2.45 -42.81 51.53
C GLY A 895 -2.96 -41.38 51.68
N GLY A 896 -4.13 -41.10 51.08
CA GLY A 896 -4.97 -39.99 51.52
C GLY A 896 -5.79 -39.29 50.42
N GLN A 897 -6.96 -39.85 50.20
CA GLN A 897 -8.08 -39.26 49.45
C GLN A 897 -8.55 -37.94 50.05
N GLN A 898 -9.05 -37.08 49.20
CA GLN A 898 -10.32 -36.32 49.29
C GLN A 898 -10.27 -35.12 48.31
N SER A 899 -11.07 -34.99 47.45
CA SER A 899 -12.50 -34.76 47.13
C SER A 899 -12.65 -33.56 46.23
N VAL A 900 -13.32 -33.79 45.13
CA VAL A 900 -13.92 -32.87 44.12
C VAL A 900 -14.95 -31.96 44.81
N PRO A 901 -15.21 -30.74 44.31
CA PRO A 901 -16.44 -30.59 43.53
C PRO A 901 -16.35 -29.71 42.25
N GLN A 902 -16.97 -30.19 41.23
CA GLN A 902 -17.71 -29.38 40.22
C GLN A 902 -19.13 -29.07 40.77
N PRO A 903 -20.05 -28.33 40.14
CA PRO A 903 -20.05 -27.54 38.87
C PRO A 903 -20.82 -26.20 39.02
N ASN A 904 -20.87 -25.37 38.00
CA ASN A 904 -22.10 -24.83 37.42
C ASN A 904 -21.87 -23.68 36.43
N SER A 905 -22.41 -23.89 35.31
CA SER A 905 -23.45 -23.22 34.51
C SER A 905 -22.97 -22.14 33.56
N GLN A 906 -23.23 -22.47 32.29
CA GLN A 906 -23.40 -21.58 31.13
C GLN A 906 -24.43 -20.45 31.42
N PRO A 907 -24.40 -19.39 30.63
CA PRO A 907 -25.46 -19.30 29.64
C PRO A 907 -24.99 -18.97 28.20
N ASP A 908 -25.78 -19.45 27.28
CA ASP A 908 -25.85 -19.24 25.86
C ASP A 908 -25.74 -17.77 25.42
N LEU A 909 -25.03 -17.55 24.33
CA LEU A 909 -25.30 -16.44 23.42
C LEU A 909 -25.19 -16.94 21.97
N ALA A 910 -26.27 -16.73 21.26
CA ALA A 910 -26.52 -17.08 19.87
C ALA A 910 -25.65 -16.27 18.88
N PRO A 911 -25.52 -16.74 17.62
CA PRO A 911 -24.67 -16.10 16.61
C PRO A 911 -25.37 -14.89 16.00
N GLY A 912 -24.61 -13.80 15.87
CA GLY A 912 -25.00 -12.58 15.16
C GLY A 912 -24.33 -12.52 13.79
N ASP A 913 -25.15 -12.25 12.82
CA ASP A 913 -24.91 -12.08 11.40
C ASP A 913 -23.72 -11.16 11.04
N LEU A 914 -22.93 -11.58 10.07
CA LEU A 914 -22.10 -10.71 9.26
C LEU A 914 -22.44 -10.97 7.79
N ASN A 915 -23.39 -10.22 7.30
CA ASN A 915 -23.58 -9.96 5.86
C ASN A 915 -23.52 -8.45 5.64
N GLY A 916 -22.69 -8.03 4.73
CA GLY A 916 -22.75 -6.67 4.23
C GLY A 916 -21.46 -6.19 3.56
N GLN A 917 -21.56 -6.07 2.27
CA GLN A 917 -20.81 -5.27 1.31
C GLN A 917 -19.75 -5.97 0.48
N LEU A 918 -20.21 -6.25 -0.72
CA LEU A 918 -19.41 -6.23 -1.94
C LEU A 918 -20.23 -5.47 -2.98
N GLU A 919 -19.89 -4.20 -3.26
CA GLU A 919 -19.91 -3.52 -4.56
C GLU A 919 -18.53 -2.92 -4.85
#